data_3b15685a40356861341d808b94815bdb
#
_entry.id   3b15685a40356861341d808b94815bdb
#
_cell.length_a   1.000
_cell.length_b   1.000
_cell.length_c   1.000
_cell.angle_alpha   90.00
_cell.angle_beta   90.00
_cell.angle_gamma   90.00
#
_symmetry.space_group_name_H-M   'P 1'
#
loop_
_entity.id
_entity.type
_entity.pdbx_description
1 polymer ?
#
loop_
_entity_poly.entity_id
_entity_poly.type
_entity_poly.pdbx_seq_one_letter_code
_entity_poly.pdbx_strand_id
1 'polypeptide(L)'
;MLRSFPHYQQLDSMDCGPSCLRMIAKFYGRVYSIQNLREKAFITREGVSMLGISEAAEAIGFRTQGVRITVEELEKECPLPCILHWNQWHFVVCYKIKKGKFYIADPAAGLITYTREEFKRCWVSTKVDGQDTGTALLLEPGPEFYGMEDEGRDRKRNLGFFFRYISPYRREMAQLVLGMLTASVLQLILPFLTQSLVDTGIRDNNLGFITLILISQLVIFIAKLSVDFIRSWILLHVNTRINIALISDFLAKLMRLPLHFFDTKMVGDIMQRIGDHDRIEAFMTGTSINTLFSFVNFIVFGFVLAYYDWTILGLFLLGNGLYVAWVLAFMRWRRELDVKRFSQAAGEQSNLFQLITGMQEIKLNNCETKMRWKWERIQVKLFKIGIKGLALQQYQQLGAVFFNQTTNILISFIAARAVVQGDMTLGMMMSVTYIVGQLSSPIEQLIDFSRSLQDAKISLERLGEIHGKEDEEQVGGIRLNVLPDDRTLRLENLSFSYDGADRDYVLEDINLTIPHNRVTAIVGASGSGKTTIVKLLLGFYNPNKGDVRIGDTSLRNLNPHVWRSKTGSVMQDGFIFSDTIANNIAPGEEVVDKERLLHAVTVANIRDFIDSLPLGYNTKIGMEGNGVSQGQRQRILIARAVYKNPDFIFLDEATNALDANNEREIMEQLHAFYKGRTVVVVAHRLSTVRDADKIVVLDKGRIVEEGTHQELTALRGTYYKLVKNQLELGN
;
A
#
# COMPACT_ATOMS: atom_id res chain seq x y z
N MET A 1 23.12 3.47 30.81
CA MET A 1 22.13 2.76 29.94
C MET A 1 22.77 2.61 28.58
N LEU A 2 23.09 1.40 28.16
CA LEU A 2 23.56 1.11 26.80
C LEU A 2 22.36 1.36 25.87
N ARG A 3 22.34 2.51 25.17
CA ARG A 3 21.32 2.78 24.16
C ARG A 3 21.44 1.67 23.09
N SER A 4 20.37 0.87 22.92
CA SER A 4 20.28 -0.05 21.79
C SER A 4 20.32 0.77 20.50
N PHE A 5 20.95 0.24 19.44
CA PHE A 5 20.98 0.89 18.14
C PHE A 5 19.54 1.16 17.68
N PRO A 6 19.23 2.35 17.15
CA PRO A 6 17.88 2.66 16.69
C PRO A 6 17.50 1.72 15.54
N HIS A 7 16.33 1.11 15.64
CA HIS A 7 15.80 0.25 14.60
C HIS A 7 14.49 0.80 14.08
N TYR A 8 14.38 0.89 12.76
CA TYR A 8 13.17 1.21 12.03
C TYR A 8 12.84 0.08 11.08
N GLN A 9 11.61 -0.37 11.13
CA GLN A 9 11.13 -1.37 10.22
C GLN A 9 10.71 -0.75 8.89
N GLN A 10 11.07 -1.40 7.78
CA GLN A 10 10.60 -1.01 6.47
C GLN A 10 9.07 -1.21 6.36
N LEU A 11 8.39 -0.26 5.75
CA LEU A 11 6.94 -0.30 5.55
C LEU A 11 6.58 -1.04 4.25
N ASP A 12 7.41 -0.88 3.21
CA ASP A 12 7.31 -1.54 1.93
C ASP A 12 8.54 -2.43 1.67
N SER A 13 8.41 -3.39 0.78
CA SER A 13 9.51 -4.30 0.42
C SER A 13 10.71 -3.57 -0.19
N MET A 14 10.48 -2.41 -0.83
CA MET A 14 11.50 -1.59 -1.50
C MET A 14 12.21 -0.58 -0.59
N ASP A 15 11.81 -0.45 0.68
CA ASP A 15 12.29 0.58 1.61
C ASP A 15 13.57 0.24 2.35
N CYS A 16 14.24 -0.85 2.03
CA CYS A 16 15.39 -1.30 2.81
C CYS A 16 16.49 -0.23 2.90
N GLY A 17 16.85 0.41 1.78
CA GLY A 17 17.89 1.47 1.74
C GLY A 17 17.52 2.72 2.54
N PRO A 18 16.41 3.41 2.27
CA PRO A 18 15.96 4.55 3.05
C PRO A 18 15.75 4.25 4.53
N SER A 19 15.29 3.05 4.88
CA SER A 19 15.17 2.62 6.28
C SER A 19 16.54 2.47 6.96
N CYS A 20 17.56 1.95 6.24
CA CYS A 20 18.93 1.91 6.71
C CYS A 20 19.47 3.32 6.95
N LEU A 21 19.29 4.22 6.01
CA LEU A 21 19.72 5.61 6.14
C LEU A 21 19.02 6.32 7.31
N ARG A 22 17.71 6.07 7.48
CA ARG A 22 16.93 6.59 8.63
C ARG A 22 17.50 6.11 9.97
N MET A 23 17.89 4.84 10.07
CA MET A 23 18.51 4.28 11.27
C MET A 23 19.87 4.96 11.58
N ILE A 24 20.70 5.16 10.56
CA ILE A 24 22.00 5.81 10.71
C ILE A 24 21.83 7.29 11.10
N ALA A 25 20.95 8.02 10.42
CA ALA A 25 20.66 9.42 10.75
C ALA A 25 20.18 9.56 12.20
N LYS A 26 19.33 8.65 12.68
CA LYS A 26 18.88 8.61 14.08
C LYS A 26 19.99 8.28 15.07
N PHE A 27 20.92 7.42 14.68
CA PHE A 27 22.10 7.10 15.50
C PHE A 27 22.93 8.36 15.75
N TYR A 28 23.12 9.20 14.73
CA TYR A 28 23.82 10.50 14.83
C TYR A 28 22.94 11.64 15.39
N GLY A 29 21.69 11.37 15.79
CA GLY A 29 20.84 12.30 16.55
C GLY A 29 19.79 13.05 15.73
N ARG A 30 19.67 12.82 14.42
CA ARG A 30 18.69 13.45 13.54
C ARG A 30 17.56 12.49 13.14
N VAL A 31 16.37 13.02 12.98
CA VAL A 31 15.19 12.23 12.60
C VAL A 31 14.65 12.72 11.26
N TYR A 32 14.65 11.83 10.29
CA TYR A 32 14.07 12.07 8.96
C TYR A 32 12.82 11.22 8.75
N SER A 33 11.85 11.74 8.00
CA SER A 33 10.71 10.95 7.55
C SER A 33 11.15 9.93 6.51
N ILE A 34 10.52 8.75 6.49
CA ILE A 34 10.83 7.73 5.47
C ILE A 34 10.49 8.25 4.07
N GLN A 35 9.45 9.09 3.96
CA GLN A 35 9.01 9.65 2.70
C GLN A 35 10.04 10.60 2.09
N ASN A 36 10.61 11.51 2.87
CA ASN A 36 11.68 12.40 2.42
C ASN A 36 12.90 11.60 1.91
N LEU A 37 13.30 10.56 2.66
CA LEU A 37 14.42 9.71 2.26
C LEU A 37 14.12 8.87 1.01
N ARG A 38 12.87 8.44 0.78
CA ARG A 38 12.45 7.76 -0.44
C ARG A 38 12.57 8.64 -1.67
N GLU A 39 12.11 9.89 -1.56
CA GLU A 39 12.17 10.86 -2.65
C GLU A 39 13.61 11.19 -3.04
N LYS A 40 14.49 11.34 -2.04
CA LYS A 40 15.92 11.58 -2.25
C LYS A 40 16.69 10.36 -2.75
N ALA A 41 16.20 9.13 -2.44
CA ALA A 41 16.85 7.88 -2.82
C ALA A 41 16.41 7.33 -4.18
N PHE A 42 15.48 7.98 -4.88
CA PHE A 42 15.00 7.59 -6.21
C PHE A 42 14.54 6.12 -6.28
N ILE A 43 13.59 5.74 -5.40
CA ILE A 43 13.08 4.36 -5.33
C ILE A 43 12.31 3.99 -6.59
N THR A 44 12.60 2.82 -7.15
CA THR A 44 11.89 2.21 -8.26
C THR A 44 11.11 0.97 -7.83
N ARG A 45 10.36 0.33 -8.75
CA ARG A 45 9.72 -0.99 -8.51
C ARG A 45 10.72 -2.10 -8.19
N GLU A 46 11.95 -1.97 -8.66
CA GLU A 46 13.01 -2.95 -8.43
C GLU A 46 13.73 -2.71 -7.10
N GLY A 47 13.45 -1.59 -6.43
CA GLY A 47 14.06 -1.17 -5.18
C GLY A 47 14.86 0.11 -5.31
N VAL A 48 15.88 0.24 -4.47
CA VAL A 48 16.82 1.37 -4.46
C VAL A 48 18.21 0.87 -4.80
N SER A 49 18.95 1.62 -5.60
CA SER A 49 20.36 1.34 -5.86
C SER A 49 21.24 1.87 -4.71
N MET A 50 22.48 1.33 -4.58
CA MET A 50 23.44 1.86 -3.60
C MET A 50 23.79 3.33 -3.89
N LEU A 51 23.85 3.70 -5.17
CA LEU A 51 24.05 5.09 -5.59
C LEU A 51 22.90 5.99 -5.12
N GLY A 52 21.63 5.55 -5.27
CA GLY A 52 20.48 6.31 -4.76
C GLY A 52 20.51 6.50 -3.25
N ILE A 53 20.96 5.48 -2.49
CA ILE A 53 21.16 5.63 -1.03
C ILE A 53 22.27 6.64 -0.74
N SER A 54 23.37 6.61 -1.52
CA SER A 54 24.49 7.54 -1.41
C SER A 54 24.04 8.98 -1.65
N GLU A 55 23.34 9.24 -2.76
CA GLU A 55 22.82 10.58 -3.08
C GLU A 55 21.82 11.08 -2.03
N ALA A 56 20.94 10.20 -1.53
CA ALA A 56 20.04 10.56 -0.43
C ALA A 56 20.79 10.90 0.85
N ALA A 57 21.87 10.17 1.15
CA ALA A 57 22.71 10.42 2.31
C ALA A 57 23.46 11.76 2.16
N GLU A 58 24.00 12.06 0.98
CA GLU A 58 24.66 13.33 0.69
C GLU A 58 23.67 14.51 0.72
N ALA A 59 22.46 14.32 0.20
CA ALA A 59 21.40 15.33 0.25
C ALA A 59 20.92 15.66 1.67
N ILE A 60 21.25 14.84 2.68
CA ILE A 60 21.00 15.12 4.10
C ILE A 60 22.28 15.43 4.88
N GLY A 61 23.39 15.69 4.17
CA GLY A 61 24.63 16.18 4.74
C GLY A 61 25.63 15.14 5.22
N PHE A 62 25.49 13.86 4.83
CA PHE A 62 26.54 12.86 5.00
C PHE A 62 27.58 12.99 3.86
N ARG A 63 28.79 12.53 4.14
CA ARG A 63 29.77 12.15 3.11
C ARG A 63 29.70 10.66 2.93
N THR A 64 29.70 10.19 1.68
CA THR A 64 29.54 8.78 1.38
C THR A 64 30.67 8.24 0.53
N GLN A 65 30.97 6.96 0.71
CA GLN A 65 31.91 6.24 -0.13
C GLN A 65 31.46 4.79 -0.32
N GLY A 66 31.15 4.42 -1.57
CA GLY A 66 30.90 3.04 -1.95
C GLY A 66 32.21 2.27 -2.11
N VAL A 67 32.35 1.15 -1.40
CA VAL A 67 33.58 0.34 -1.40
C VAL A 67 33.29 -1.13 -1.60
N ARG A 68 34.24 -1.83 -2.23
CA ARG A 68 34.29 -3.31 -2.25
C ARG A 68 35.46 -3.73 -1.42
N ILE A 69 35.21 -4.47 -0.34
CA ILE A 69 36.18 -4.78 0.69
C ILE A 69 36.01 -6.21 1.19
N THR A 70 37.03 -6.73 1.80
CA THR A 70 37.06 -8.02 2.49
C THR A 70 36.40 -7.92 3.87
N VAL A 71 36.13 -9.08 4.49
CA VAL A 71 35.59 -9.12 5.86
C VAL A 71 36.60 -8.58 6.87
N GLU A 72 37.89 -8.79 6.62
CA GLU A 72 39.02 -8.32 7.44
C GLU A 72 39.14 -6.79 7.45
N GLU A 73 39.00 -6.17 6.28
CA GLU A 73 39.02 -4.71 6.11
C GLU A 73 37.77 -4.08 6.74
N LEU A 74 36.58 -4.68 6.56
CA LEU A 74 35.37 -4.24 7.22
C LEU A 74 35.50 -4.25 8.75
N GLU A 75 36.19 -5.26 9.31
CA GLU A 75 36.37 -5.43 10.77
C GLU A 75 37.36 -4.44 11.37
N LYS A 76 38.40 -4.07 10.62
CA LYS A 76 39.53 -3.30 11.15
C LYS A 76 39.58 -1.84 10.74
N GLU A 77 39.09 -1.52 9.52
CA GLU A 77 39.38 -0.23 8.88
C GLU A 77 38.13 0.60 8.60
N CYS A 78 36.92 0.00 8.59
CA CYS A 78 35.74 0.71 8.20
C CYS A 78 35.03 1.43 9.34
N PRO A 79 34.56 2.67 9.14
CA PRO A 79 33.73 3.36 10.10
C PRO A 79 32.36 2.67 10.24
N LEU A 80 31.89 2.58 11.48
CA LEU A 80 30.58 2.02 11.79
C LEU A 80 29.68 3.11 12.42
N PRO A 81 28.39 3.17 12.09
CA PRO A 81 27.60 2.25 11.27
C PRO A 81 27.77 2.46 9.76
N CYS A 82 27.73 1.36 8.98
CA CYS A 82 27.76 1.39 7.52
C CYS A 82 26.62 0.56 6.92
N ILE A 83 26.23 0.83 5.65
CA ILE A 83 25.21 0.08 4.93
C ILE A 83 25.88 -1.00 4.10
N LEU A 84 25.34 -2.22 4.17
CA LEU A 84 25.86 -3.39 3.47
C LEU A 84 24.85 -3.88 2.44
N HIS A 85 25.30 -4.26 1.24
CA HIS A 85 24.49 -4.97 0.25
C HIS A 85 24.38 -6.44 0.62
N TRP A 86 23.19 -6.87 0.95
CA TRP A 86 22.92 -8.16 1.62
C TRP A 86 22.18 -9.13 0.70
N ASN A 87 22.65 -10.36 0.61
CA ASN A 87 22.07 -11.40 -0.22
C ASN A 87 21.84 -10.98 -1.69
N GLN A 88 22.56 -9.96 -2.20
CA GLN A 88 22.50 -9.40 -3.56
C GLN A 88 21.16 -8.70 -3.93
N TRP A 89 20.24 -8.50 -2.98
CA TRP A 89 18.94 -7.87 -3.25
C TRP A 89 18.40 -7.02 -2.08
N HIS A 90 19.12 -6.91 -0.99
CA HIS A 90 18.67 -6.23 0.23
C HIS A 90 19.74 -5.32 0.81
N PHE A 91 19.36 -4.34 1.62
CA PHE A 91 20.30 -3.48 2.36
C PHE A 91 20.08 -3.60 3.86
N VAL A 92 21.17 -3.67 4.61
CA VAL A 92 21.18 -3.75 6.07
C VAL A 92 22.27 -2.83 6.66
N VAL A 93 22.15 -2.48 7.93
CA VAL A 93 23.16 -1.66 8.63
C VAL A 93 24.01 -2.56 9.51
N CYS A 94 25.33 -2.54 9.29
CA CYS A 94 26.29 -3.05 10.26
C CYS A 94 26.65 -1.93 11.26
N TYR A 95 26.21 -2.07 12.51
CA TYR A 95 26.41 -1.00 13.49
C TYR A 95 27.45 -1.29 14.54
N LYS A 96 27.91 -2.54 14.64
CA LYS A 96 28.93 -2.94 15.62
C LYS A 96 29.57 -4.28 15.25
N ILE A 97 30.86 -4.38 15.43
CA ILE A 97 31.60 -5.65 15.35
C ILE A 97 32.33 -5.85 16.66
N LYS A 98 32.18 -7.03 17.30
CA LYS A 98 32.84 -7.33 18.56
C LYS A 98 33.09 -8.82 18.73
N LYS A 99 34.35 -9.22 19.00
CA LYS A 99 34.76 -10.63 19.22
C LYS A 99 34.31 -11.57 18.09
N GLY A 100 34.51 -11.18 16.82
CA GLY A 100 34.14 -11.97 15.65
C GLY A 100 32.63 -12.14 15.46
N LYS A 101 31.80 -11.34 16.15
CA LYS A 101 30.36 -11.27 15.97
C LYS A 101 29.96 -9.96 15.31
N PHE A 102 29.12 -10.05 14.28
CA PHE A 102 28.59 -8.93 13.50
C PHE A 102 27.17 -8.60 13.95
N TYR A 103 26.96 -7.36 14.37
CA TYR A 103 25.66 -6.86 14.84
C TYR A 103 25.01 -6.07 13.72
N ILE A 104 23.96 -6.64 13.19
CA ILE A 104 23.25 -6.13 12.01
C ILE A 104 21.88 -5.61 12.41
N ALA A 105 21.54 -4.40 11.95
CA ALA A 105 20.18 -3.89 11.99
C ALA A 105 19.56 -4.07 10.60
N ASP A 106 18.70 -5.05 10.49
CA ASP A 106 17.98 -5.40 9.27
C ASP A 106 16.61 -4.73 9.28
N PRO A 107 16.27 -3.86 8.31
CA PRO A 107 14.96 -3.21 8.24
C PRO A 107 13.79 -4.19 8.15
N ALA A 108 14.01 -5.39 7.60
CA ALA A 108 12.96 -6.40 7.46
C ALA A 108 12.88 -7.35 8.67
N ALA A 109 14.03 -7.65 9.31
CA ALA A 109 14.13 -8.75 10.25
C ALA A 109 14.48 -8.33 11.70
N GLY A 110 14.85 -7.07 11.94
CA GLY A 110 15.21 -6.56 13.27
C GLY A 110 16.71 -6.53 13.56
N LEU A 111 17.06 -6.47 14.84
CA LEU A 111 18.45 -6.51 15.27
C LEU A 111 18.93 -7.96 15.38
N ILE A 112 19.90 -8.36 14.56
CA ILE A 112 20.39 -9.74 14.46
C ILE A 112 21.90 -9.75 14.70
N THR A 113 22.37 -10.81 15.32
CA THR A 113 23.80 -11.04 15.51
C THR A 113 24.20 -12.27 14.71
N TYR A 114 25.21 -12.12 13.86
CA TYR A 114 25.73 -13.17 13.00
C TYR A 114 27.13 -13.58 13.48
N THR A 115 27.46 -14.86 13.35
CA THR A 115 28.82 -15.36 13.40
C THR A 115 29.59 -14.97 12.12
N ARG A 116 30.89 -15.02 12.11
CA ARG A 116 31.70 -14.64 10.94
C ARG A 116 31.36 -15.48 9.69
N GLU A 117 31.09 -16.76 9.86
CA GLU A 117 30.75 -17.65 8.75
C GLU A 117 29.35 -17.36 8.17
N GLU A 118 28.36 -17.14 9.04
CA GLU A 118 27.01 -16.76 8.62
C GLU A 118 27.01 -15.40 7.92
N PHE A 119 27.75 -14.44 8.45
CA PHE A 119 27.90 -13.12 7.86
C PHE A 119 28.52 -13.21 6.46
N LYS A 120 29.63 -13.99 6.32
CA LYS A 120 30.30 -14.18 5.05
C LYS A 120 29.37 -14.77 3.96
N ARG A 121 28.52 -15.73 4.31
CA ARG A 121 27.56 -16.35 3.39
C ARG A 121 26.51 -15.37 2.87
N CYS A 122 26.16 -14.36 3.65
CA CYS A 122 25.09 -13.41 3.28
C CYS A 122 25.64 -12.14 2.61
N TRP A 123 26.88 -11.73 2.93
CA TRP A 123 27.43 -10.45 2.47
C TRP A 123 28.37 -10.57 1.28
N VAL A 124 29.21 -11.61 1.22
CA VAL A 124 30.15 -11.81 0.10
C VAL A 124 29.38 -11.98 -1.21
N SER A 125 29.70 -11.12 -2.19
CA SER A 125 29.02 -11.13 -3.49
C SER A 125 29.94 -11.44 -4.67
N THR A 126 31.25 -11.15 -4.57
CA THR A 126 32.21 -11.25 -5.65
C THR A 126 33.59 -11.66 -5.15
N LYS A 127 34.44 -12.12 -6.05
CA LYS A 127 35.86 -12.32 -5.80
C LYS A 127 36.66 -11.29 -6.59
N VAL A 128 37.51 -10.55 -5.91
CA VAL A 128 38.46 -9.60 -6.51
C VAL A 128 39.86 -10.09 -6.13
N ASP A 129 40.73 -10.27 -7.10
CA ASP A 129 42.12 -10.78 -6.91
C ASP A 129 42.20 -12.08 -6.06
N GLY A 130 41.19 -12.97 -6.24
CA GLY A 130 41.09 -14.23 -5.53
C GLY A 130 40.56 -14.13 -4.10
N GLN A 131 40.28 -12.94 -3.58
CA GLN A 131 39.73 -12.71 -2.24
C GLN A 131 38.22 -12.52 -2.27
N ASP A 132 37.51 -13.05 -1.28
CA ASP A 132 36.10 -12.92 -1.09
C ASP A 132 35.73 -11.50 -0.65
N THR A 133 35.05 -10.72 -1.46
CA THR A 133 34.67 -9.32 -1.18
C THR A 133 33.16 -9.11 -1.16
N GLY A 134 32.73 -8.15 -0.38
CA GLY A 134 31.35 -7.65 -0.32
C GLY A 134 31.28 -6.15 -0.55
N THR A 135 30.11 -5.65 -0.89
CA THR A 135 29.90 -4.22 -1.15
C THR A 135 29.35 -3.53 0.08
N ALA A 136 29.93 -2.39 0.44
CA ALA A 136 29.52 -1.54 1.57
C ALA A 136 29.44 -0.07 1.15
N LEU A 137 28.52 0.67 1.75
CA LEU A 137 28.45 2.13 1.69
C LEU A 137 28.85 2.67 3.07
N LEU A 138 29.98 3.36 3.11
CA LEU A 138 30.49 4.02 4.29
C LEU A 138 29.85 5.41 4.37
N LEU A 139 29.47 5.84 5.58
CA LEU A 139 28.81 7.11 5.82
C LEU A 139 29.44 7.83 7.01
N GLU A 140 29.80 9.10 6.82
CA GLU A 140 30.27 9.98 7.88
C GLU A 140 29.45 11.28 7.88
N PRO A 141 28.94 11.75 9.03
CA PRO A 141 28.19 13.00 9.08
C PRO A 141 29.10 14.19 8.81
N GLY A 142 28.76 14.98 7.80
CA GLY A 142 29.42 16.24 7.49
C GLY A 142 28.93 17.37 8.41
N PRO A 143 29.60 18.54 8.38
CA PRO A 143 29.14 19.72 9.13
C PRO A 143 27.71 20.14 8.76
N GLU A 144 27.32 20.00 7.51
CA GLU A 144 25.99 20.33 6.97
C GLU A 144 24.90 19.46 7.60
N PHE A 145 25.19 18.19 7.91
CA PHE A 145 24.24 17.27 8.57
C PHE A 145 23.70 17.87 9.88
N TYR A 146 24.56 18.52 10.65
CA TYR A 146 24.16 19.12 11.94
C TYR A 146 23.51 20.50 11.78
N GLY A 147 23.68 21.18 10.64
CA GLY A 147 23.10 22.50 10.33
C GLY A 147 21.70 22.45 9.74
N MET A 148 21.28 21.32 9.15
CA MET A 148 19.95 21.17 8.56
C MET A 148 18.87 21.11 9.64
N GLU A 149 17.70 21.66 9.36
CA GLU A 149 16.55 21.54 10.25
C GLU A 149 16.06 20.10 10.35
N ASP A 150 15.55 19.72 11.52
CA ASP A 150 14.96 18.41 11.80
C ASP A 150 13.58 18.33 11.08
N GLU A 151 13.54 17.91 9.82
CA GLU A 151 12.30 17.73 9.04
C GLU A 151 11.39 16.59 9.56
N GLY A 152 11.80 15.96 10.60
CA GLY A 152 11.37 14.62 10.96
C GLY A 152 10.45 14.46 12.13
N ARG A 153 9.64 15.42 12.44
CA ARG A 153 8.39 15.06 13.10
C ARG A 153 7.37 14.77 12.00
N ASP A 154 7.35 13.52 11.50
CA ASP A 154 6.14 12.98 10.89
C ASP A 154 4.99 13.59 11.69
N ARG A 155 4.14 14.42 11.06
CA ARG A 155 2.89 14.86 11.71
C ARG A 155 2.22 13.57 12.13
N LYS A 156 2.43 13.18 13.40
CA LYS A 156 1.76 12.03 13.98
C LYS A 156 0.28 12.32 13.73
N ARG A 157 -0.28 11.71 12.70
CA ARG A 157 -1.72 11.75 12.53
C ARG A 157 -2.28 11.14 13.79
N ASN A 158 -2.77 12.03 14.66
CA ASN A 158 -3.37 11.64 15.90
C ASN A 158 -4.57 10.76 15.58
N LEU A 159 -4.85 9.80 16.45
CA LEU A 159 -6.09 9.02 16.47
C LEU A 159 -7.35 9.91 16.30
N GLY A 160 -7.21 11.24 16.44
CA GLY A 160 -8.22 12.24 16.11
C GLY A 160 -8.79 12.19 14.69
N PHE A 161 -8.05 11.65 13.71
CA PHE A 161 -8.57 11.38 12.37
C PHE A 161 -9.77 10.44 12.40
N PHE A 162 -9.75 9.44 13.27
CA PHE A 162 -10.82 8.46 13.41
C PHE A 162 -12.11 9.04 14.01
N PHE A 163 -12.01 10.00 14.90
CA PHE A 163 -13.21 10.63 15.47
C PHE A 163 -14.08 11.33 14.42
N ARG A 164 -13.49 11.71 13.30
CA ARG A 164 -14.22 12.28 12.16
C ARG A 164 -15.20 11.26 11.54
N TYR A 165 -14.83 9.98 11.46
CA TYR A 165 -15.69 8.93 10.91
C TYR A 165 -16.74 8.44 11.92
N ILE A 166 -16.48 8.55 13.22
CA ILE A 166 -17.43 8.18 14.26
C ILE A 166 -18.44 9.29 14.51
N SER A 167 -18.05 10.55 14.33
CA SER A 167 -18.86 11.73 14.63
C SER A 167 -20.27 11.75 14.01
N PRO A 168 -20.49 11.28 12.76
CA PRO A 168 -21.82 11.20 12.17
C PRO A 168 -22.77 10.25 12.91
N TYR A 169 -22.24 9.24 13.61
CA TYR A 169 -23.00 8.17 14.25
C TYR A 169 -23.16 8.39 15.76
N ARG A 170 -23.26 9.66 16.22
CA ARG A 170 -23.35 10.02 17.65
C ARG A 170 -24.56 9.39 18.34
N ARG A 171 -25.69 9.27 17.64
CA ARG A 171 -26.92 8.70 18.19
C ARG A 171 -26.77 7.20 18.42
N GLU A 172 -26.24 6.49 17.44
CA GLU A 172 -25.94 5.06 17.49
C GLU A 172 -24.90 4.76 18.57
N MET A 173 -23.88 5.60 18.70
CA MET A 173 -22.89 5.52 19.76
C MET A 173 -23.52 5.71 21.14
N ALA A 174 -24.42 6.70 21.30
CA ALA A 174 -25.15 6.92 22.56
C ALA A 174 -26.05 5.72 22.91
N GLN A 175 -26.72 5.12 21.92
CA GLN A 175 -27.52 3.89 22.10
C GLN A 175 -26.65 2.70 22.52
N LEU A 176 -25.46 2.54 21.92
CA LEU A 176 -24.50 1.51 22.33
C LEU A 176 -24.06 1.71 23.78
N VAL A 177 -23.69 2.93 24.17
CA VAL A 177 -23.30 3.24 25.55
C VAL A 177 -24.45 2.99 26.51
N LEU A 178 -25.66 3.39 26.17
CA LEU A 178 -26.86 3.14 27.01
C LEU A 178 -27.12 1.63 27.15
N GLY A 179 -27.05 0.88 26.04
CA GLY A 179 -27.18 -0.59 26.07
C GLY A 179 -26.11 -1.24 26.94
N MET A 180 -24.85 -0.77 26.86
CA MET A 180 -23.76 -1.25 27.72
C MET A 180 -24.01 -0.97 29.20
N LEU A 181 -24.46 0.23 29.56
CA LEU A 181 -24.81 0.57 30.94
C LEU A 181 -25.97 -0.29 31.44
N THR A 182 -27.00 -0.49 30.62
CA THR A 182 -28.13 -1.36 30.95
C THR A 182 -27.66 -2.80 31.17
N ALA A 183 -26.81 -3.33 30.29
CA ALA A 183 -26.26 -4.68 30.44
C ALA A 183 -25.40 -4.81 31.71
N SER A 184 -24.60 -3.78 32.04
CA SER A 184 -23.81 -3.77 33.28
C SER A 184 -24.69 -3.78 34.53
N VAL A 185 -25.75 -2.99 34.55
CA VAL A 185 -26.72 -2.95 35.70
C VAL A 185 -27.42 -4.32 35.85
N LEU A 186 -27.88 -4.90 34.73
CA LEU A 186 -28.48 -6.24 34.75
C LEU A 186 -27.52 -7.30 35.27
N GLN A 187 -26.26 -7.21 34.84
CA GLN A 187 -25.22 -8.16 35.25
C GLN A 187 -24.83 -7.99 36.72
N LEU A 188 -24.90 -6.78 37.24
CA LEU A 188 -24.63 -6.46 38.66
C LEU A 188 -25.64 -7.11 39.60
N ILE A 189 -26.88 -7.32 39.18
CA ILE A 189 -27.94 -7.91 40.03
C ILE A 189 -27.70 -9.41 40.27
N LEU A 190 -27.08 -10.10 39.32
CA LEU A 190 -26.92 -11.57 39.36
C LEU A 190 -26.15 -12.10 40.58
N PRO A 191 -25.02 -11.52 41.03
CA PRO A 191 -24.34 -11.93 42.26
C PRO A 191 -25.23 -11.87 43.50
N PHE A 192 -26.00 -10.76 43.65
CA PHE A 192 -26.89 -10.60 44.78
C PHE A 192 -28.06 -11.57 44.77
N LEU A 193 -28.60 -11.90 43.60
CA LEU A 193 -29.61 -12.95 43.50
C LEU A 193 -29.05 -14.34 43.85
N THR A 194 -27.78 -14.61 43.46
CA THR A 194 -27.10 -15.84 43.83
C THR A 194 -26.87 -15.93 45.33
N GLN A 195 -26.47 -14.83 45.93
CA GLN A 195 -26.34 -14.74 47.38
C GLN A 195 -27.69 -15.00 48.10
N SER A 196 -28.75 -14.31 47.67
CA SER A 196 -30.10 -14.43 48.30
C SER A 196 -30.67 -15.83 48.09
N LEU A 197 -30.38 -16.50 46.99
CA LEU A 197 -30.78 -17.87 46.73
C LEU A 197 -30.26 -18.82 47.83
N VAL A 198 -28.96 -18.63 48.18
CA VAL A 198 -28.31 -19.51 49.18
C VAL A 198 -28.69 -19.11 50.61
N ASP A 199 -28.57 -17.82 50.94
CA ASP A 199 -28.69 -17.33 52.31
C ASP A 199 -30.14 -17.33 52.80
N THR A 200 -31.13 -17.10 51.92
CA THR A 200 -32.55 -17.06 52.29
C THR A 200 -33.31 -18.26 51.72
N GLY A 201 -33.08 -18.59 50.44
CA GLY A 201 -33.84 -19.68 49.78
C GLY A 201 -33.52 -21.08 50.34
N ILE A 202 -32.23 -21.41 50.35
CA ILE A 202 -31.78 -22.76 50.78
C ILE A 202 -31.74 -22.86 52.28
N ARG A 203 -31.17 -21.85 52.98
CA ARG A 203 -31.05 -21.86 54.45
C ARG A 203 -32.39 -21.97 55.15
N ASP A 204 -33.41 -21.23 54.66
CA ASP A 204 -34.73 -21.15 55.25
C ASP A 204 -35.72 -22.18 54.67
N ASN A 205 -35.24 -23.08 53.79
CA ASN A 205 -36.03 -24.11 53.07
C ASN A 205 -37.26 -23.54 52.33
N ASN A 206 -37.14 -22.33 51.76
CA ASN A 206 -38.25 -21.64 51.12
C ASN A 206 -38.28 -21.85 49.62
N LEU A 207 -39.00 -22.90 49.18
CA LEU A 207 -39.12 -23.26 47.74
C LEU A 207 -39.80 -22.14 46.92
N GLY A 208 -40.75 -21.39 47.50
CA GLY A 208 -41.41 -20.28 46.82
C GLY A 208 -40.41 -19.15 46.46
N PHE A 209 -39.52 -18.80 47.39
CA PHE A 209 -38.48 -17.82 47.19
C PHE A 209 -37.45 -18.31 46.18
N ILE A 210 -37.04 -19.58 46.18
CA ILE A 210 -36.15 -20.21 45.19
C ILE A 210 -36.75 -20.08 43.79
N THR A 211 -38.05 -20.39 43.63
CA THR A 211 -38.75 -20.27 42.35
C THR A 211 -38.82 -18.81 41.89
N LEU A 212 -39.04 -17.86 42.76
CA LEU A 212 -39.01 -16.43 42.44
C LEU A 212 -37.64 -15.97 41.92
N ILE A 213 -36.57 -16.42 42.59
CA ILE A 213 -35.19 -16.09 42.12
C ILE A 213 -34.88 -16.72 40.76
N LEU A 214 -35.31 -17.96 40.53
CA LEU A 214 -35.16 -18.63 39.24
C LEU A 214 -35.82 -17.81 38.11
N ILE A 215 -37.07 -17.40 38.31
CA ILE A 215 -37.80 -16.58 37.36
C ILE A 215 -37.08 -15.24 37.15
N SER A 216 -36.60 -14.58 38.22
CA SER A 216 -35.86 -13.34 38.15
C SER A 216 -34.57 -13.46 37.36
N GLN A 217 -33.80 -14.52 37.59
CA GLN A 217 -32.58 -14.82 36.83
C GLN A 217 -32.86 -15.08 35.34
N LEU A 218 -33.94 -15.81 35.02
CA LEU A 218 -34.37 -16.02 33.63
C LEU A 218 -34.76 -14.71 32.93
N VAL A 219 -35.53 -13.87 33.60
CA VAL A 219 -35.94 -12.56 33.06
C VAL A 219 -34.70 -11.70 32.80
N ILE A 220 -33.76 -11.60 33.75
CA ILE A 220 -32.52 -10.86 33.59
C ILE A 220 -31.67 -11.45 32.46
N PHE A 221 -31.58 -12.75 32.36
CA PHE A 221 -30.84 -13.43 31.26
C PHE A 221 -31.44 -13.08 29.90
N ILE A 222 -32.76 -13.16 29.74
CA ILE A 222 -33.47 -12.83 28.49
C ILE A 222 -33.30 -11.32 28.17
N ALA A 223 -33.41 -10.44 29.19
CA ALA A 223 -33.22 -9.03 29.02
C ALA A 223 -31.79 -8.71 28.55
N LYS A 224 -30.77 -9.32 29.18
CA LYS A 224 -29.38 -9.18 28.76
C LYS A 224 -29.16 -9.68 27.34
N LEU A 225 -29.67 -10.83 26.99
CA LEU A 225 -29.58 -11.42 25.65
C LEU A 225 -30.18 -10.47 24.60
N SER A 226 -31.34 -9.86 24.90
CA SER A 226 -32.00 -8.90 24.03
C SER A 226 -31.16 -7.62 23.84
N VAL A 227 -30.57 -7.10 24.91
CA VAL A 227 -29.67 -5.93 24.85
C VAL A 227 -28.43 -6.26 24.04
N ASP A 228 -27.80 -7.41 24.24
CA ASP A 228 -26.61 -7.84 23.50
C ASP A 228 -26.92 -8.05 22.01
N PHE A 229 -28.10 -8.57 21.70
CA PHE A 229 -28.58 -8.71 20.32
C PHE A 229 -28.75 -7.36 19.62
N ILE A 230 -29.46 -6.41 20.26
CA ILE A 230 -29.64 -5.04 19.72
C ILE A 230 -28.29 -4.35 19.54
N ARG A 231 -27.40 -4.47 20.53
CA ARG A 231 -26.05 -3.92 20.49
C ARG A 231 -25.27 -4.45 19.28
N SER A 232 -25.33 -5.75 19.03
CA SER A 232 -24.63 -6.39 17.91
C SER A 232 -25.13 -5.88 16.56
N TRP A 233 -26.44 -5.66 16.41
CA TRP A 233 -27.02 -5.10 15.19
C TRP A 233 -26.59 -3.63 14.95
N ILE A 234 -26.63 -2.80 16.00
CA ILE A 234 -26.18 -1.41 15.90
C ILE A 234 -24.70 -1.36 15.53
N LEU A 235 -23.88 -2.21 16.18
CA LEU A 235 -22.45 -2.28 15.92
C LEU A 235 -22.17 -2.70 14.49
N LEU A 236 -22.82 -3.74 13.98
CA LEU A 236 -22.69 -4.20 12.61
C LEU A 236 -23.02 -3.07 11.60
N HIS A 237 -24.14 -2.37 11.84
CA HIS A 237 -24.56 -1.26 10.96
C HIS A 237 -23.54 -0.13 10.90
N VAL A 238 -23.04 0.29 12.07
CA VAL A 238 -22.04 1.36 12.17
C VAL A 238 -20.72 0.92 11.54
N ASN A 239 -20.26 -0.31 11.82
CA ASN A 239 -19.03 -0.87 11.27
C ASN A 239 -19.03 -0.87 9.74
N THR A 240 -20.07 -1.45 9.15
CA THR A 240 -20.17 -1.56 7.70
C THR A 240 -20.13 -0.18 7.02
N ARG A 241 -20.85 0.81 7.58
CA ARG A 241 -20.84 2.17 7.03
C ARG A 241 -19.50 2.88 7.19
N ILE A 242 -18.83 2.73 8.31
CA ILE A 242 -17.49 3.30 8.53
C ILE A 242 -16.49 2.65 7.57
N ASN A 243 -16.54 1.33 7.38
CA ASN A 243 -15.65 0.62 6.47
C ASN A 243 -15.83 1.07 5.02
N ILE A 244 -17.08 1.15 4.55
CA ILE A 244 -17.39 1.66 3.20
C ILE A 244 -16.85 3.09 3.03
N ALA A 245 -17.06 3.96 4.01
CA ALA A 245 -16.56 5.34 3.94
C ALA A 245 -15.03 5.41 3.91
N LEU A 246 -14.34 4.63 4.75
CA LEU A 246 -12.89 4.57 4.80
C LEU A 246 -12.27 4.08 3.48
N ILE A 247 -12.82 2.97 2.93
CA ILE A 247 -12.34 2.42 1.66
C ILE A 247 -12.65 3.36 0.51
N SER A 248 -13.84 3.96 0.48
CA SER A 248 -14.24 4.93 -0.55
C SER A 248 -13.32 6.15 -0.56
N ASP A 249 -13.03 6.74 0.61
CA ASP A 249 -12.13 7.89 0.73
C ASP A 249 -10.69 7.52 0.33
N PHE A 250 -10.26 6.30 0.64
CA PHE A 250 -8.96 5.80 0.23
C PHE A 250 -8.87 5.62 -1.29
N LEU A 251 -9.88 5.02 -1.93
CA LEU A 251 -9.93 4.87 -3.38
C LEU A 251 -10.01 6.22 -4.08
N ALA A 252 -10.84 7.15 -3.56
CA ALA A 252 -10.89 8.52 -4.06
C ALA A 252 -9.54 9.23 -3.96
N LYS A 253 -8.80 9.00 -2.86
CA LYS A 253 -7.44 9.53 -2.70
C LYS A 253 -6.46 8.89 -3.70
N LEU A 254 -6.51 7.57 -3.89
CA LEU A 254 -5.69 6.88 -4.88
C LEU A 254 -5.89 7.43 -6.29
N MET A 255 -7.14 7.67 -6.69
CA MET A 255 -7.48 8.21 -8.02
C MET A 255 -6.99 9.65 -8.24
N ARG A 256 -6.69 10.38 -7.16
CA ARG A 256 -6.13 11.75 -7.22
C ARG A 256 -4.61 11.79 -7.23
N LEU A 257 -3.94 10.67 -7.01
CA LEU A 257 -2.48 10.63 -7.01
C LEU A 257 -1.93 10.66 -8.44
N PRO A 258 -0.75 11.26 -8.65
CA PRO A 258 -0.11 11.30 -9.96
C PRO A 258 0.26 9.88 -10.44
N LEU A 259 0.29 9.68 -11.76
CA LEU A 259 0.56 8.37 -12.38
C LEU A 259 1.92 7.79 -11.94
N HIS A 260 2.92 8.64 -11.76
CA HIS A 260 4.24 8.25 -11.26
C HIS A 260 4.18 7.42 -9.95
N PHE A 261 3.21 7.70 -9.07
CA PHE A 261 3.03 6.92 -7.84
C PHE A 261 2.77 5.42 -8.16
N PHE A 262 1.95 5.13 -9.17
CA PHE A 262 1.60 3.76 -9.55
C PHE A 262 2.75 3.02 -10.25
N ASP A 263 3.66 3.77 -10.89
CA ASP A 263 4.85 3.19 -11.50
C ASP A 263 5.89 2.73 -10.47
N THR A 264 5.89 3.35 -9.29
CA THR A 264 6.84 3.02 -8.21
C THR A 264 6.31 1.99 -7.22
N LYS A 265 5.01 1.68 -7.23
CA LYS A 265 4.38 0.76 -6.27
C LYS A 265 3.96 -0.56 -6.91
N MET A 266 4.12 -1.64 -6.15
CA MET A 266 3.57 -2.94 -6.53
C MET A 266 2.06 -3.00 -6.26
N VAL A 267 1.31 -3.66 -7.13
CA VAL A 267 -0.13 -3.87 -6.96
C VAL A 267 -0.43 -4.56 -5.63
N GLY A 268 0.39 -5.54 -5.23
CA GLY A 268 0.24 -6.24 -3.96
C GLY A 268 0.34 -5.34 -2.73
N ASP A 269 1.20 -4.32 -2.76
CA ASP A 269 1.33 -3.35 -1.66
C ASP A 269 0.06 -2.49 -1.53
N ILE A 270 -0.54 -2.10 -2.65
CA ILE A 270 -1.80 -1.32 -2.65
C ILE A 270 -2.96 -2.18 -2.14
N MET A 271 -3.07 -3.43 -2.62
CA MET A 271 -4.10 -4.37 -2.15
C MET A 271 -3.99 -4.66 -0.65
N GLN A 272 -2.78 -4.80 -0.14
CA GLN A 272 -2.54 -5.00 1.28
C GLN A 272 -2.97 -3.79 2.14
N ARG A 273 -2.81 -2.57 1.61
CA ARG A 273 -3.29 -1.34 2.27
C ARG A 273 -4.81 -1.25 2.32
N ILE A 274 -5.50 -1.84 1.35
CA ILE A 274 -6.96 -2.00 1.43
C ILE A 274 -7.31 -2.91 2.62
N GLY A 275 -6.61 -4.02 2.81
CA GLY A 275 -6.79 -4.91 3.97
C GLY A 275 -6.39 -4.28 5.32
N ASP A 276 -5.56 -3.23 5.34
CA ASP A 276 -5.25 -2.48 6.56
C ASP A 276 -6.47 -1.70 7.10
N HIS A 277 -7.47 -1.38 6.25
CA HIS A 277 -8.72 -0.75 6.69
C HIS A 277 -9.53 -1.64 7.62
N ASP A 278 -9.56 -2.95 7.37
CA ASP A 278 -10.28 -3.93 8.21
C ASP A 278 -9.71 -3.97 9.63
N ARG A 279 -8.38 -3.82 9.78
CA ARG A 279 -7.73 -3.76 11.08
C ARG A 279 -8.06 -2.49 11.84
N ILE A 280 -8.13 -1.36 11.14
CA ILE A 280 -8.50 -0.08 11.71
C ILE A 280 -9.97 -0.10 12.12
N GLU A 281 -10.86 -0.62 11.27
CA GLU A 281 -12.28 -0.79 11.57
C GLU A 281 -12.48 -1.65 12.82
N ALA A 282 -11.87 -2.84 12.86
CA ALA A 282 -11.97 -3.76 14.00
C ALA A 282 -11.51 -3.10 15.31
N PHE A 283 -10.46 -2.28 15.25
CA PHE A 283 -9.99 -1.52 16.41
C PHE A 283 -10.99 -0.44 16.81
N MET A 284 -11.46 0.38 15.86
CA MET A 284 -12.31 1.55 16.15
C MET A 284 -13.66 1.18 16.74
N THR A 285 -14.26 0.13 16.25
CA THR A 285 -15.66 -0.21 16.51
C THR A 285 -15.83 -1.41 17.41
N GLY A 286 -15.12 -2.51 17.16
CA GLY A 286 -15.22 -3.72 17.94
C GLY A 286 -14.41 -3.65 19.24
N THR A 287 -13.10 -3.62 19.08
CA THR A 287 -12.16 -3.78 20.21
C THR A 287 -12.24 -2.59 21.19
N SER A 288 -12.26 -1.35 20.69
CA SER A 288 -12.27 -0.16 21.56
C SER A 288 -13.55 -0.03 22.38
N ILE A 289 -14.70 -0.28 21.75
CA ILE A 289 -16.01 -0.18 22.43
C ILE A 289 -16.17 -1.31 23.46
N ASN A 290 -15.82 -2.54 23.09
CA ASN A 290 -15.90 -3.68 24.01
C ASN A 290 -14.92 -3.50 25.19
N THR A 291 -13.74 -2.96 24.97
CA THR A 291 -12.77 -2.69 26.03
C THR A 291 -13.25 -1.59 26.97
N LEU A 292 -13.87 -0.53 26.44
CA LEU A 292 -14.47 0.51 27.29
C LEU A 292 -15.55 -0.07 28.20
N PHE A 293 -16.42 -0.92 27.65
CA PHE A 293 -17.44 -1.63 28.41
C PHE A 293 -16.83 -2.54 29.49
N SER A 294 -15.82 -3.31 29.11
CA SER A 294 -15.13 -4.18 30.06
C SER A 294 -14.42 -3.42 31.16
N PHE A 295 -13.88 -2.25 30.86
CA PHE A 295 -13.28 -1.37 31.88
C PHE A 295 -14.32 -0.83 32.87
N VAL A 296 -15.50 -0.45 32.37
CA VAL A 296 -16.63 -0.05 33.24
C VAL A 296 -17.05 -1.21 34.14
N ASN A 297 -17.22 -2.41 33.58
CA ASN A 297 -17.55 -3.61 34.36
C ASN A 297 -16.46 -3.96 35.38
N PHE A 298 -15.19 -3.83 34.99
CA PHE A 298 -14.08 -4.06 35.91
C PHE A 298 -14.14 -3.13 37.14
N ILE A 299 -14.43 -1.86 36.93
CA ILE A 299 -14.58 -0.88 38.00
C ILE A 299 -15.80 -1.24 38.87
N VAL A 300 -16.96 -1.46 38.28
CA VAL A 300 -18.19 -1.75 38.98
C VAL A 300 -18.06 -3.03 39.83
N PHE A 301 -17.62 -4.13 39.22
CA PHE A 301 -17.43 -5.39 39.97
C PHE A 301 -16.27 -5.30 40.99
N GLY A 302 -15.24 -4.50 40.70
CA GLY A 302 -14.16 -4.20 41.63
C GLY A 302 -14.71 -3.53 42.91
N PHE A 303 -15.61 -2.54 42.79
CA PHE A 303 -16.26 -1.92 43.93
C PHE A 303 -17.12 -2.90 44.73
N VAL A 304 -17.85 -3.77 44.03
CA VAL A 304 -18.66 -4.82 44.69
C VAL A 304 -17.77 -5.81 45.43
N LEU A 305 -16.65 -6.20 44.86
CA LEU A 305 -15.69 -7.07 45.51
C LEU A 305 -15.05 -6.42 46.73
N ALA A 306 -14.77 -5.10 46.67
CA ALA A 306 -14.30 -4.31 47.82
C ALA A 306 -15.34 -4.25 48.95
N TYR A 307 -16.63 -4.19 48.61
CA TYR A 307 -17.72 -4.23 49.57
C TYR A 307 -17.78 -5.55 50.35
N TYR A 308 -17.47 -6.68 49.68
CA TYR A 308 -17.43 -7.97 50.34
C TYR A 308 -16.19 -8.17 51.22
N ASP A 309 -14.99 -7.94 50.67
CA ASP A 309 -13.74 -8.09 51.41
C ASP A 309 -12.55 -7.41 50.72
N TRP A 310 -11.85 -6.55 51.44
CA TRP A 310 -10.65 -5.83 50.93
C TRP A 310 -9.47 -6.75 50.68
N THR A 311 -9.34 -7.87 51.42
CA THR A 311 -8.26 -8.84 51.28
C THR A 311 -8.41 -9.59 49.97
N ILE A 312 -9.66 -9.97 49.65
CA ILE A 312 -9.98 -10.66 48.38
C ILE A 312 -9.73 -9.70 47.20
N LEU A 313 -10.12 -8.44 47.28
CA LEU A 313 -9.83 -7.42 46.27
C LEU A 313 -8.30 -7.28 46.06
N GLY A 314 -7.55 -7.14 47.16
CA GLY A 314 -6.09 -7.01 47.09
C GLY A 314 -5.41 -8.19 46.41
N LEU A 315 -5.83 -9.43 46.76
CA LEU A 315 -5.33 -10.65 46.12
C LEU A 315 -5.69 -10.72 44.64
N PHE A 316 -6.94 -10.34 44.30
CA PHE A 316 -7.42 -10.28 42.93
C PHE A 316 -6.58 -9.29 42.07
N LEU A 317 -6.31 -8.08 42.57
CA LEU A 317 -5.51 -7.07 41.89
C LEU A 317 -4.04 -7.52 41.72
N LEU A 318 -3.48 -8.16 42.74
CA LEU A 318 -2.11 -8.68 42.68
C LEU A 318 -1.98 -9.82 41.66
N GLY A 319 -2.87 -10.80 41.70
CA GLY A 319 -2.86 -11.92 40.76
C GLY A 319 -3.05 -11.48 39.30
N ASN A 320 -3.99 -10.55 39.08
CA ASN A 320 -4.19 -10.00 37.75
C ASN A 320 -3.06 -9.05 37.30
N GLY A 321 -2.44 -8.35 38.22
CA GLY A 321 -1.21 -7.57 37.95
C GLY A 321 -0.07 -8.46 37.45
N LEU A 322 0.14 -9.62 38.10
CA LEU A 322 1.13 -10.62 37.65
C LEU A 322 0.75 -11.23 36.28
N TYR A 323 -0.52 -11.51 36.07
CA TYR A 323 -1.03 -12.00 34.79
C TYR A 323 -0.74 -10.99 33.66
N VAL A 324 -1.08 -9.71 33.82
CA VAL A 324 -0.84 -8.65 32.84
C VAL A 324 0.66 -8.47 32.61
N ALA A 325 1.47 -8.44 33.67
CA ALA A 325 2.93 -8.32 33.55
C ALA A 325 3.53 -9.49 32.74
N TRP A 326 3.04 -10.71 32.97
CA TRP A 326 3.43 -11.88 32.20
C TRP A 326 3.10 -11.73 30.71
N VAL A 327 1.89 -11.36 30.38
CA VAL A 327 1.47 -11.18 28.99
C VAL A 327 2.26 -10.10 28.29
N LEU A 328 2.49 -8.97 28.94
CA LEU A 328 3.26 -7.84 28.40
C LEU A 328 4.74 -8.21 28.13
N ALA A 329 5.33 -9.11 28.91
CA ALA A 329 6.69 -9.57 28.70
C ALA A 329 6.88 -10.25 27.32
N PHE A 330 5.85 -10.92 26.81
CA PHE A 330 5.89 -11.60 25.52
C PHE A 330 5.59 -10.69 24.31
N MET A 331 5.05 -9.49 24.51
CA MET A 331 4.62 -8.61 23.43
C MET A 331 5.75 -8.23 22.46
N ARG A 332 6.99 -8.09 22.95
CA ARG A 332 8.15 -7.79 22.10
C ARG A 332 8.45 -8.90 21.10
N TRP A 333 8.51 -10.16 21.59
CA TRP A 333 8.80 -11.32 20.73
C TRP A 333 7.67 -11.60 19.74
N ARG A 334 6.43 -11.38 20.16
CA ARG A 334 5.29 -11.47 19.29
C ARG A 334 5.37 -10.47 18.12
N ARG A 335 5.71 -9.22 18.42
CA ARG A 335 5.88 -8.17 17.39
C ARG A 335 6.92 -8.58 16.34
N GLU A 336 8.05 -9.13 16.75
CA GLU A 336 9.10 -9.59 15.81
C GLU A 336 8.60 -10.72 14.89
N LEU A 337 7.81 -11.64 15.44
CA LEU A 337 7.24 -12.74 14.66
C LEU A 337 6.13 -12.26 13.70
N ASP A 338 5.27 -11.36 14.15
CA ASP A 338 4.20 -10.79 13.32
C ASP A 338 4.77 -10.04 12.12
N VAL A 339 5.86 -9.32 12.33
CA VAL A 339 6.61 -8.64 11.25
C VAL A 339 7.16 -9.62 10.22
N LYS A 340 7.84 -10.69 10.70
CA LYS A 340 8.39 -11.71 9.80
C LYS A 340 7.29 -12.43 9.03
N ARG A 341 6.17 -12.72 9.69
CA ARG A 341 4.99 -13.32 9.06
C ARG A 341 4.44 -12.42 7.95
N PHE A 342 4.30 -11.14 8.24
CA PHE A 342 3.76 -10.16 7.31
C PHE A 342 4.61 -10.05 6.03
N SER A 343 5.94 -9.89 6.16
CA SER A 343 6.85 -9.82 5.01
C SER A 343 6.78 -11.09 4.14
N GLN A 344 6.70 -12.27 4.75
CA GLN A 344 6.59 -13.52 3.99
C GLN A 344 5.21 -13.70 3.34
N ALA A 345 4.14 -13.23 3.99
CA ALA A 345 2.78 -13.28 3.44
C ALA A 345 2.63 -12.35 2.22
N ALA A 346 3.25 -11.17 2.25
CA ALA A 346 3.28 -10.27 1.09
C ALA A 346 4.02 -10.93 -0.10
N GLY A 347 5.14 -11.61 0.16
CA GLY A 347 5.87 -12.37 -0.85
C GLY A 347 5.06 -13.54 -1.42
N GLU A 348 4.27 -14.22 -0.58
CA GLU A 348 3.36 -15.29 -1.01
C GLU A 348 2.27 -14.77 -1.93
N GLN A 349 1.60 -13.69 -1.56
CA GLN A 349 0.53 -13.09 -2.35
C GLN A 349 1.03 -12.60 -3.71
N SER A 350 2.21 -11.97 -3.75
CA SER A 350 2.86 -11.57 -5.00
C SER A 350 3.20 -12.77 -5.87
N ASN A 351 3.68 -13.88 -5.28
CA ASN A 351 4.00 -15.09 -6.02
C ASN A 351 2.75 -15.76 -6.58
N LEU A 352 1.66 -15.84 -5.82
CA LEU A 352 0.37 -16.35 -6.30
C LEU A 352 -0.17 -15.52 -7.47
N PHE A 353 -0.10 -14.20 -7.37
CA PHE A 353 -0.49 -13.33 -8.47
C PHE A 353 0.32 -13.61 -9.74
N GLN A 354 1.66 -13.74 -9.62
CA GLN A 354 2.52 -14.10 -10.75
C GLN A 354 2.19 -15.47 -11.33
N LEU A 355 1.87 -16.47 -10.50
CA LEU A 355 1.49 -17.81 -10.95
C LEU A 355 0.19 -17.78 -11.77
N ILE A 356 -0.80 -17.02 -11.31
CA ILE A 356 -2.12 -16.96 -11.98
C ILE A 356 -2.02 -16.17 -13.28
N THR A 357 -1.40 -15.00 -13.25
CA THR A 357 -1.29 -14.13 -14.44
C THR A 357 -0.31 -14.67 -15.48
N GLY A 358 0.75 -15.35 -15.04
CA GLY A 358 1.77 -15.95 -15.90
C GLY A 358 1.49 -17.39 -16.31
N MET A 359 0.25 -17.92 -16.11
CA MET A 359 -0.04 -19.34 -16.34
C MET A 359 0.25 -19.80 -17.77
N GLN A 360 0.00 -18.94 -18.75
CA GLN A 360 0.30 -19.24 -20.15
C GLN A 360 1.80 -19.49 -20.37
N GLU A 361 2.65 -18.62 -19.84
CA GLU A 361 4.11 -18.76 -19.95
C GLU A 361 4.62 -19.99 -19.17
N ILE A 362 4.01 -20.26 -18.00
CA ILE A 362 4.34 -21.44 -17.22
C ILE A 362 4.07 -22.72 -18.01
N LYS A 363 2.94 -22.76 -18.72
CA LYS A 363 2.56 -23.89 -19.58
C LYS A 363 3.46 -24.02 -20.81
N LEU A 364 3.72 -22.91 -21.51
CA LEU A 364 4.58 -22.91 -22.70
C LEU A 364 6.02 -23.38 -22.42
N ASN A 365 6.51 -23.05 -21.21
CA ASN A 365 7.89 -23.39 -20.82
C ASN A 365 7.98 -24.66 -19.96
N ASN A 366 6.87 -25.38 -19.72
CA ASN A 366 6.81 -26.61 -18.91
C ASN A 366 7.49 -26.44 -17.53
N CYS A 367 7.28 -25.28 -16.89
CA CYS A 367 7.97 -24.94 -15.64
C CYS A 367 7.06 -25.01 -14.40
N GLU A 368 5.91 -25.70 -14.47
CA GLU A 368 4.90 -25.82 -13.41
C GLU A 368 5.51 -26.32 -12.10
N THR A 369 6.33 -27.35 -12.17
CA THR A 369 6.97 -27.96 -11.00
C THR A 369 7.91 -26.98 -10.30
N LYS A 370 8.73 -26.25 -11.09
CA LYS A 370 9.66 -25.24 -10.56
C LYS A 370 8.91 -24.10 -9.88
N MET A 371 7.82 -23.63 -10.48
CA MET A 371 7.02 -22.53 -9.94
C MET A 371 6.25 -22.96 -8.69
N ARG A 372 5.66 -24.16 -8.68
CA ARG A 372 5.03 -24.73 -7.50
C ARG A 372 6.03 -24.87 -6.35
N TRP A 373 7.24 -25.39 -6.59
CA TRP A 373 8.27 -25.49 -5.55
C TRP A 373 8.74 -24.12 -5.02
N LYS A 374 8.72 -23.08 -5.86
CA LYS A 374 9.01 -21.72 -5.39
C LYS A 374 7.96 -21.27 -4.37
N TRP A 375 6.68 -21.51 -4.65
CA TRP A 375 5.59 -21.21 -3.73
C TRP A 375 5.66 -22.10 -2.47
N GLU A 376 5.89 -23.41 -2.61
CA GLU A 376 6.03 -24.32 -1.47
C GLU A 376 7.15 -23.89 -0.52
N ARG A 377 8.27 -23.41 -1.03
CA ARG A 377 9.37 -22.87 -0.19
C ARG A 377 8.95 -21.66 0.63
N ILE A 378 8.10 -20.80 0.09
CA ILE A 378 7.53 -19.66 0.83
C ILE A 378 6.59 -20.18 1.91
N GLN A 379 5.73 -21.16 1.60
CA GLN A 379 4.83 -21.79 2.57
C GLN A 379 5.59 -22.47 3.71
N VAL A 380 6.67 -23.17 3.43
CA VAL A 380 7.52 -23.78 4.47
C VAL A 380 8.13 -22.70 5.41
N LYS A 381 8.51 -21.54 4.88
CA LYS A 381 8.99 -20.43 5.72
C LYS A 381 7.86 -19.86 6.59
N LEU A 382 6.68 -19.63 6.00
CA LEU A 382 5.48 -19.18 6.72
C LEU A 382 5.08 -20.18 7.83
N PHE A 383 5.10 -21.47 7.52
CA PHE A 383 4.83 -22.53 8.47
C PHE A 383 5.80 -22.53 9.66
N LYS A 384 7.10 -22.38 9.38
CA LYS A 384 8.12 -22.29 10.45
C LYS A 384 7.92 -21.06 11.36
N ILE A 385 7.51 -19.94 10.77
CA ILE A 385 7.17 -18.73 11.54
C ILE A 385 5.89 -18.96 12.33
N GLY A 386 4.87 -19.59 11.71
CA GLY A 386 3.61 -19.96 12.33
C GLY A 386 3.79 -20.85 13.56
N ILE A 387 4.63 -21.89 13.45
CA ILE A 387 4.95 -22.78 14.60
C ILE A 387 5.61 -22.00 15.74
N LYS A 388 6.58 -21.11 15.43
CA LYS A 388 7.21 -20.28 16.47
C LYS A 388 6.19 -19.33 17.11
N GLY A 389 5.28 -18.76 16.30
CA GLY A 389 4.18 -17.93 16.80
C GLY A 389 3.22 -18.71 17.71
N LEU A 390 2.83 -19.91 17.28
CA LEU A 390 1.98 -20.79 18.08
C LEU A 390 2.65 -21.20 19.39
N ALA A 391 3.91 -21.61 19.36
CA ALA A 391 4.67 -21.96 20.56
C ALA A 391 4.71 -20.76 21.54
N LEU A 392 5.02 -19.56 21.03
CA LEU A 392 5.03 -18.34 21.85
C LEU A 392 3.64 -18.08 22.48
N GLN A 393 2.59 -18.23 21.69
CA GLN A 393 1.20 -18.05 22.14
C GLN A 393 0.86 -19.09 23.23
N GLN A 394 1.26 -20.34 23.05
CA GLN A 394 1.02 -21.40 24.04
C GLN A 394 1.76 -21.13 25.35
N TYR A 395 3.05 -20.71 25.31
CA TYR A 395 3.77 -20.33 26.53
C TYR A 395 3.13 -19.15 27.23
N GLN A 396 2.70 -18.13 26.48
CA GLN A 396 2.01 -16.97 27.02
C GLN A 396 0.71 -17.39 27.69
N GLN A 397 -0.07 -18.27 27.05
CA GLN A 397 -1.38 -18.73 27.55
C GLN A 397 -1.24 -19.64 28.77
N LEU A 398 -0.26 -20.55 28.80
CA LEU A 398 0.00 -21.40 29.96
C LEU A 398 0.28 -20.58 31.22
N GLY A 399 1.17 -19.58 31.14
CA GLY A 399 1.44 -18.70 32.28
C GLY A 399 0.21 -17.85 32.66
N ALA A 400 -0.52 -17.37 31.68
CA ALA A 400 -1.74 -16.62 31.91
C ALA A 400 -2.81 -17.43 32.68
N VAL A 401 -3.06 -18.67 32.22
CA VAL A 401 -3.97 -19.60 32.89
C VAL A 401 -3.45 -19.95 34.29
N PHE A 402 -2.17 -20.18 34.44
CA PHE A 402 -1.55 -20.47 35.76
C PHE A 402 -1.81 -19.36 36.76
N PHE A 403 -1.52 -18.10 36.43
CA PHE A 403 -1.75 -16.97 37.33
C PHE A 403 -3.24 -16.77 37.64
N ASN A 404 -4.11 -16.87 36.63
CA ASN A 404 -5.55 -16.72 36.79
C ASN A 404 -6.13 -17.82 37.69
N GLN A 405 -5.83 -19.09 37.42
CA GLN A 405 -6.33 -20.20 38.21
C GLN A 405 -5.80 -20.21 39.65
N THR A 406 -4.49 -19.89 39.81
CA THR A 406 -3.90 -19.78 41.16
C THR A 406 -4.59 -18.69 41.97
N THR A 407 -4.86 -17.53 41.37
CA THR A 407 -5.61 -16.45 41.98
C THR A 407 -7.02 -16.88 42.39
N ASN A 408 -7.75 -17.55 41.51
CA ASN A 408 -9.11 -18.04 41.77
C ASN A 408 -9.11 -19.07 42.91
N ILE A 409 -8.16 -20.00 42.95
CA ILE A 409 -8.05 -21.01 44.02
C ILE A 409 -7.74 -20.30 45.36
N LEU A 410 -6.82 -19.37 45.40
CA LEU A 410 -6.49 -18.65 46.62
C LEU A 410 -7.67 -17.80 47.14
N ILE A 411 -8.40 -17.12 46.23
CA ILE A 411 -9.61 -16.36 46.59
C ILE A 411 -10.67 -17.30 47.15
N SER A 412 -10.92 -18.44 46.48
CA SER A 412 -11.88 -19.42 46.95
C SER A 412 -11.50 -19.97 48.34
N PHE A 413 -10.20 -20.22 48.59
CA PHE A 413 -9.71 -20.65 49.89
C PHE A 413 -9.95 -19.60 51.00
N ILE A 414 -9.60 -18.35 50.73
CA ILE A 414 -9.79 -17.24 51.66
C ILE A 414 -11.29 -17.04 51.98
N ALA A 415 -12.15 -17.05 50.95
CA ALA A 415 -13.56 -16.92 51.09
C ALA A 415 -14.17 -18.11 51.89
N ALA A 416 -13.73 -19.36 51.62
CA ALA A 416 -14.16 -20.51 52.39
C ALA A 416 -13.71 -20.43 53.87
N ARG A 417 -12.47 -19.95 54.11
CA ARG A 417 -11.99 -19.74 55.48
C ARG A 417 -12.83 -18.68 56.23
N ALA A 418 -13.16 -17.59 55.53
CA ALA A 418 -14.02 -16.52 56.14
C ALA A 418 -15.44 -17.06 56.49
N VAL A 419 -15.98 -17.96 55.66
CA VAL A 419 -17.24 -18.64 55.96
C VAL A 419 -17.14 -19.52 57.20
N VAL A 420 -16.06 -20.29 57.38
CA VAL A 420 -15.82 -21.13 58.53
C VAL A 420 -15.63 -20.28 59.80
N GLN A 421 -14.99 -19.12 59.67
CA GLN A 421 -14.79 -18.16 60.79
C GLN A 421 -16.05 -17.38 61.13
N GLY A 422 -17.07 -17.42 60.30
CA GLY A 422 -18.34 -16.71 60.53
C GLY A 422 -18.34 -15.25 60.05
N ASP A 423 -17.25 -14.79 59.39
CA ASP A 423 -17.13 -13.42 58.86
C ASP A 423 -17.87 -13.25 57.53
N MET A 424 -18.25 -14.36 56.86
CA MET A 424 -18.92 -14.39 55.58
C MET A 424 -20.01 -15.46 55.54
N THR A 425 -21.09 -15.20 54.80
CA THR A 425 -22.10 -16.25 54.54
C THR A 425 -21.71 -17.15 53.35
N LEU A 426 -22.30 -18.31 53.26
CA LEU A 426 -22.09 -19.21 52.11
C LEU A 426 -22.55 -18.56 50.79
N GLY A 427 -23.65 -17.80 50.82
CA GLY A 427 -24.14 -17.04 49.69
C GLY A 427 -23.19 -15.92 49.24
N MET A 428 -22.56 -15.24 50.21
CA MET A 428 -21.49 -14.24 49.90
C MET A 428 -20.31 -14.89 49.20
N MET A 429 -19.84 -16.05 49.67
CA MET A 429 -18.77 -16.82 49.00
C MET A 429 -19.09 -17.15 47.54
N MET A 430 -20.32 -17.63 47.29
CA MET A 430 -20.81 -17.94 45.95
C MET A 430 -20.85 -16.67 45.06
N SER A 431 -21.29 -15.53 45.60
CA SER A 431 -21.28 -14.25 44.89
C SER A 431 -19.89 -13.76 44.57
N VAL A 432 -18.93 -13.84 45.49
CA VAL A 432 -17.52 -13.52 45.25
C VAL A 432 -16.94 -14.39 44.12
N THR A 433 -17.19 -15.71 44.17
CA THR A 433 -16.73 -16.62 43.13
C THR A 433 -17.32 -16.25 41.76
N TYR A 434 -18.60 -15.90 41.70
CA TYR A 434 -19.25 -15.44 40.46
C TYR A 434 -18.63 -14.14 39.94
N ILE A 435 -18.42 -13.16 40.83
CA ILE A 435 -17.80 -11.83 40.46
C ILE A 435 -16.40 -12.03 39.91
N VAL A 436 -15.56 -12.81 40.58
CA VAL A 436 -14.20 -13.12 40.13
C VAL A 436 -14.19 -13.77 38.76
N GLY A 437 -15.13 -14.70 38.48
CA GLY A 437 -15.34 -15.29 37.16
C GLY A 437 -15.68 -14.26 36.09
N GLN A 438 -16.53 -13.27 36.41
CA GLN A 438 -16.93 -12.20 35.50
C GLN A 438 -15.79 -11.18 35.23
N LEU A 439 -14.89 -11.00 36.18
CA LEU A 439 -13.76 -10.05 36.07
C LEU A 439 -12.59 -10.59 35.23
N SER A 440 -12.56 -11.89 34.90
CA SER A 440 -11.51 -12.49 34.05
C SER A 440 -11.60 -11.99 32.59
N SER A 441 -12.80 -11.89 32.03
CA SER A 441 -13.04 -11.45 30.64
C SER A 441 -12.58 -10.00 30.36
N PRO A 442 -12.84 -8.99 31.20
CA PRO A 442 -12.31 -7.63 31.05
C PRO A 442 -10.80 -7.56 30.89
N ILE A 443 -10.07 -8.40 31.59
CA ILE A 443 -8.60 -8.41 31.56
C ILE A 443 -8.08 -8.97 30.22
N GLU A 444 -8.69 -10.04 29.71
CA GLU A 444 -8.38 -10.57 28.38
C GLU A 444 -8.65 -9.51 27.29
N GLN A 445 -9.75 -8.79 27.39
CA GLN A 445 -10.10 -7.74 26.46
C GLN A 445 -9.14 -6.54 26.48
N LEU A 446 -8.57 -6.18 27.62
CA LEU A 446 -7.51 -5.18 27.72
C LEU A 446 -6.23 -5.59 26.97
N ILE A 447 -5.90 -6.87 26.99
CA ILE A 447 -4.77 -7.42 26.27
C ILE A 447 -5.03 -7.37 24.76
N ASP A 448 -6.21 -7.80 24.33
CA ASP A 448 -6.61 -7.75 22.92
C ASP A 448 -6.70 -6.31 22.41
N PHE A 449 -7.12 -5.38 23.23
CA PHE A 449 -7.07 -3.94 22.94
C PHE A 449 -5.63 -3.47 22.68
N SER A 450 -4.69 -3.83 23.55
CA SER A 450 -3.29 -3.45 23.37
C SER A 450 -2.72 -3.97 22.05
N ARG A 451 -3.10 -5.18 21.63
CA ARG A 451 -2.72 -5.80 20.35
C ARG A 451 -3.34 -5.05 19.18
N SER A 452 -4.66 -4.90 19.21
CA SER A 452 -5.41 -4.21 18.15
C SER A 452 -4.99 -2.74 18.00
N LEU A 453 -4.67 -2.06 19.10
CA LEU A 453 -4.12 -0.71 19.07
C LEU A 453 -2.78 -0.66 18.36
N GLN A 454 -1.91 -1.63 18.61
CA GLN A 454 -0.61 -1.72 17.93
C GLN A 454 -0.78 -1.98 16.44
N ASP A 455 -1.66 -2.91 16.05
CA ASP A 455 -1.95 -3.24 14.65
C ASP A 455 -2.59 -2.03 13.94
N ALA A 456 -3.59 -1.40 14.55
CA ALA A 456 -4.22 -0.20 14.02
C ALA A 456 -3.24 0.97 13.84
N LYS A 457 -2.27 1.12 14.76
CA LYS A 457 -1.23 2.15 14.64
C LYS A 457 -0.31 1.91 13.45
N ILE A 458 0.11 0.67 13.22
CA ILE A 458 0.94 0.30 12.05
C ILE A 458 0.15 0.53 10.76
N SER A 459 -1.10 0.08 10.71
CA SER A 459 -1.98 0.27 9.55
C SER A 459 -2.24 1.76 9.29
N LEU A 460 -2.41 2.58 10.34
CA LEU A 460 -2.55 4.03 10.22
C LEU A 460 -1.30 4.72 9.67
N GLU A 461 -0.12 4.30 10.11
CA GLU A 461 1.15 4.83 9.58
C GLU A 461 1.26 4.55 8.07
N ARG A 462 0.87 3.36 7.60
CA ARG A 462 0.87 3.00 6.17
C ARG A 462 -0.16 3.75 5.34
N LEU A 463 -1.40 3.85 5.83
CA LEU A 463 -2.44 4.62 5.15
C LEU A 463 -2.14 6.11 5.16
N GLY A 464 -1.53 6.60 6.25
CA GLY A 464 -1.05 7.97 6.39
C GLY A 464 -0.06 8.37 5.32
N GLU A 465 0.73 7.42 4.84
CA GLU A 465 1.67 7.62 3.74
C GLU A 465 0.96 7.99 2.42
N ILE A 466 -0.11 7.28 2.07
CA ILE A 466 -0.88 7.56 0.85
C ILE A 466 -1.66 8.87 0.99
N HIS A 467 -2.35 9.05 2.10
CA HIS A 467 -3.11 10.27 2.35
C HIS A 467 -2.25 11.52 2.50
N GLY A 468 -0.98 11.37 2.89
CA GLY A 468 -0.02 12.47 3.05
C GLY A 468 0.61 12.93 1.74
N LYS A 469 0.52 12.14 0.67
CA LYS A 469 1.03 12.51 -0.65
C LYS A 469 0.18 13.63 -1.25
N GLU A 470 0.84 14.52 -1.98
CA GLU A 470 0.17 15.59 -2.71
C GLU A 470 -0.72 15.01 -3.81
N ASP A 471 -1.91 15.59 -3.97
CA ASP A 471 -2.79 15.25 -5.08
C ASP A 471 -2.20 15.81 -6.37
N GLU A 472 -2.47 15.17 -7.50
CA GLU A 472 -2.10 15.68 -8.81
C GLU A 472 -2.71 17.06 -9.07
N GLU A 473 -3.95 17.27 -8.60
CA GLU A 473 -4.59 18.56 -8.51
C GLU A 473 -4.50 19.07 -7.07
N GLN A 474 -3.66 20.07 -6.83
CA GLN A 474 -3.61 20.73 -5.52
C GLN A 474 -4.90 21.54 -5.31
N VAL A 475 -5.68 21.20 -4.31
CA VAL A 475 -6.85 21.97 -3.90
C VAL A 475 -6.39 23.34 -3.41
N GLY A 476 -6.68 24.39 -4.19
CA GLY A 476 -6.26 25.78 -3.90
C GLY A 476 -5.02 26.25 -4.63
N GLY A 477 -4.38 25.42 -5.47
CA GLY A 477 -3.34 25.86 -6.38
C GLY A 477 -3.92 26.74 -7.51
N ILE A 478 -3.26 27.86 -7.79
CA ILE A 478 -3.63 28.75 -8.93
C ILE A 478 -3.18 28.05 -10.21
N ARG A 479 -4.01 27.17 -10.76
CA ARG A 479 -3.79 26.59 -12.08
C ARG A 479 -4.80 27.17 -13.07
N LEU A 480 -4.36 27.32 -14.31
CA LEU A 480 -5.21 27.84 -15.38
C LEU A 480 -6.25 26.79 -15.79
N ASN A 481 -7.52 27.19 -15.82
CA ASN A 481 -8.63 26.35 -16.24
C ASN A 481 -9.06 26.57 -17.70
N VAL A 482 -8.29 27.38 -18.45
CA VAL A 482 -8.55 27.68 -19.84
C VAL A 482 -7.26 27.47 -20.62
N LEU A 483 -7.37 26.87 -21.81
CA LEU A 483 -6.25 26.77 -22.73
C LEU A 483 -5.89 28.15 -23.31
N PRO A 484 -4.60 28.43 -23.56
CA PRO A 484 -4.20 29.66 -24.27
C PRO A 484 -4.70 29.64 -25.73
N ASP A 485 -4.74 30.82 -26.33
CA ASP A 485 -5.17 30.99 -27.73
C ASP A 485 -4.17 30.34 -28.72
N ASP A 486 -2.85 30.54 -28.49
CA ASP A 486 -1.81 29.78 -29.20
C ASP A 486 -1.75 28.37 -28.64
N ARG A 487 -2.15 27.39 -29.45
CA ARG A 487 -2.21 25.97 -29.11
C ARG A 487 -1.04 25.17 -29.67
N THR A 488 0.03 25.85 -30.05
CA THR A 488 1.27 25.23 -30.47
C THR A 488 1.95 24.57 -29.27
N LEU A 489 2.29 23.29 -29.38
CA LEU A 489 3.04 22.60 -28.32
C LEU A 489 4.53 22.79 -28.54
N ARG A 490 5.27 23.12 -27.48
CA ARG A 490 6.71 23.30 -27.49
C ARG A 490 7.37 22.52 -26.37
N LEU A 491 8.42 21.82 -26.69
CA LEU A 491 9.34 21.23 -25.73
C LEU A 491 10.61 22.07 -25.80
N GLU A 492 11.01 22.67 -24.68
CA GLU A 492 12.13 23.62 -24.61
C GLU A 492 13.23 23.09 -23.69
N ASN A 493 14.40 22.79 -24.26
CA ASN A 493 15.60 22.25 -23.57
C ASN A 493 15.27 21.09 -22.64
N LEU A 494 14.39 20.21 -23.10
CA LEU A 494 13.79 19.18 -22.28
C LEU A 494 14.72 17.99 -22.12
N SER A 495 15.04 17.63 -20.87
CA SER A 495 15.73 16.39 -20.55
C SER A 495 14.91 15.61 -19.51
N PHE A 496 14.82 14.30 -19.73
CA PHE A 496 14.02 13.43 -18.89
C PHE A 496 14.67 12.06 -18.68
N SER A 497 14.68 11.59 -17.44
CA SER A 497 14.97 10.22 -17.06
C SER A 497 13.81 9.69 -16.20
N TYR A 498 13.47 8.41 -16.37
CA TYR A 498 12.65 7.72 -15.37
C TYR A 498 13.47 7.60 -14.09
N ASP A 499 12.79 7.49 -12.93
CA ASP A 499 13.48 7.45 -11.65
C ASP A 499 14.57 6.38 -11.59
N GLY A 500 15.66 6.75 -10.98
CA GLY A 500 16.84 5.94 -10.75
C GLY A 500 18.05 6.84 -10.55
N ALA A 501 18.99 6.42 -9.74
CA ALA A 501 20.24 7.13 -9.51
C ALA A 501 21.21 7.04 -10.71
N ASP A 502 21.09 5.98 -11.53
CA ASP A 502 21.77 5.87 -12.83
C ASP A 502 21.04 6.71 -13.86
N ARG A 503 21.48 7.97 -13.95
CA ARG A 503 20.84 9.01 -14.76
C ARG A 503 21.32 9.01 -16.20
N ASP A 504 21.15 7.95 -16.91
CA ASP A 504 21.14 8.06 -18.35
C ASP A 504 19.80 8.70 -18.74
N TYR A 505 19.88 9.92 -19.29
CA TYR A 505 18.70 10.57 -19.82
C TYR A 505 18.09 9.73 -20.94
N VAL A 506 16.80 9.38 -20.82
CA VAL A 506 16.01 8.77 -21.89
C VAL A 506 15.77 9.78 -23.00
N LEU A 507 15.63 11.06 -22.63
CA LEU A 507 15.55 12.21 -23.53
C LEU A 507 16.55 13.26 -23.06
N GLU A 508 17.35 13.79 -23.98
CA GLU A 508 18.39 14.74 -23.67
C GLU A 508 18.33 15.92 -24.64
N ASP A 509 18.18 17.12 -24.07
CA ASP A 509 18.14 18.41 -24.78
C ASP A 509 17.16 18.43 -25.96
N ILE A 510 15.94 17.96 -25.74
CA ILE A 510 14.88 17.96 -26.74
C ILE A 510 14.32 19.36 -26.91
N ASN A 511 14.44 19.87 -28.12
CA ASN A 511 13.83 21.13 -28.59
C ASN A 511 12.90 20.80 -29.74
N LEU A 512 11.58 20.84 -29.52
CA LEU A 512 10.56 20.41 -30.50
C LEU A 512 9.38 21.36 -30.51
N THR A 513 9.02 21.83 -31.70
CA THR A 513 7.79 22.58 -31.93
C THR A 513 6.82 21.71 -32.75
N ILE A 514 5.61 21.50 -32.19
CA ILE A 514 4.49 20.79 -32.81
C ILE A 514 3.45 21.83 -33.19
N PRO A 515 3.29 22.13 -34.51
CA PRO A 515 2.41 23.21 -34.96
C PRO A 515 0.93 22.90 -34.69
N HIS A 516 0.17 23.92 -34.35
CA HIS A 516 -1.28 23.80 -34.16
C HIS A 516 -1.99 23.35 -35.46
N ASN A 517 -2.98 22.45 -35.32
CA ASN A 517 -3.77 21.90 -36.42
C ASN A 517 -2.95 21.20 -37.51
N ARG A 518 -1.84 20.60 -37.15
CA ARG A 518 -0.95 19.84 -38.04
C ARG A 518 -0.67 18.46 -37.48
N VAL A 519 -0.26 17.58 -38.39
CA VAL A 519 0.15 16.22 -38.07
C VAL A 519 1.66 16.18 -37.94
N THR A 520 2.17 15.82 -36.75
CA THR A 520 3.60 15.61 -36.50
C THR A 520 3.85 14.13 -36.24
N ALA A 521 4.70 13.52 -37.04
CA ALA A 521 5.12 12.12 -36.87
C ALA A 521 6.46 12.06 -36.13
N ILE A 522 6.55 11.20 -35.11
CA ILE A 522 7.80 10.91 -34.39
C ILE A 522 8.24 9.50 -34.76
N VAL A 523 9.44 9.39 -35.35
CA VAL A 523 10.02 8.13 -35.79
C VAL A 523 11.40 7.89 -35.16
N GLY A 524 11.85 6.65 -35.15
CA GLY A 524 13.16 6.30 -34.61
C GLY A 524 13.24 4.83 -34.21
N ALA A 525 14.42 4.36 -33.86
CA ALA A 525 14.64 3.00 -33.40
C ALA A 525 13.84 2.68 -32.12
N SER A 526 13.62 1.37 -31.85
CA SER A 526 13.05 0.98 -30.57
C SER A 526 13.94 1.44 -29.41
N GLY A 527 13.33 1.98 -28.34
CA GLY A 527 14.09 2.53 -27.21
C GLY A 527 14.63 3.96 -27.41
N SER A 528 14.36 4.64 -28.54
CA SER A 528 14.84 6.00 -28.77
C SER A 528 14.12 7.09 -27.96
N GLY A 529 13.06 6.78 -27.18
CA GLY A 529 12.35 7.75 -26.33
C GLY A 529 11.02 8.26 -26.88
N LYS A 530 10.49 7.72 -28.00
CA LYS A 530 9.23 8.17 -28.64
C LYS A 530 8.03 8.17 -27.70
N THR A 531 7.73 7.02 -27.09
CA THR A 531 6.65 6.86 -26.09
C THR A 531 6.83 7.79 -24.90
N THR A 532 8.07 8.08 -24.50
CA THR A 532 8.39 8.99 -23.41
C THR A 532 8.00 10.43 -23.75
N ILE A 533 8.23 10.90 -24.99
CA ILE A 533 7.76 12.21 -25.45
C ILE A 533 6.24 12.30 -25.35
N VAL A 534 5.52 11.27 -25.82
CA VAL A 534 4.05 11.25 -25.73
C VAL A 534 3.57 11.31 -24.28
N LYS A 535 4.18 10.57 -23.37
CA LYS A 535 3.84 10.58 -21.94
C LYS A 535 4.08 11.95 -21.29
N LEU A 536 5.15 12.65 -21.69
CA LEU A 536 5.43 14.01 -21.23
C LEU A 536 4.41 15.02 -21.79
N LEU A 537 4.06 14.92 -23.08
CA LEU A 537 3.01 15.73 -23.69
C LEU A 537 1.63 15.51 -23.08
N LEU A 538 1.32 14.28 -22.64
CA LEU A 538 0.10 13.97 -21.89
C LEU A 538 0.11 14.48 -20.44
N GLY A 539 1.27 14.98 -19.96
CA GLY A 539 1.43 15.46 -18.59
C GLY A 539 1.46 14.33 -17.54
N PHE A 540 1.82 13.12 -17.94
CA PHE A 540 1.95 11.99 -16.99
C PHE A 540 3.20 12.13 -16.12
N TYR A 541 4.24 12.79 -16.66
CA TYR A 541 5.51 13.07 -15.98
C TYR A 541 5.90 14.51 -16.17
N ASN A 542 6.68 15.03 -15.23
CA ASN A 542 7.34 16.31 -15.35
C ASN A 542 8.78 16.09 -15.85
N PRO A 543 9.29 16.91 -16.76
CA PRO A 543 10.69 16.81 -17.19
C PRO A 543 11.65 17.17 -16.04
N ASN A 544 12.83 16.56 -16.02
CA ASN A 544 13.89 16.85 -15.05
C ASN A 544 14.52 18.24 -15.33
N LYS A 545 14.69 18.58 -16.61
CA LYS A 545 15.14 19.89 -17.08
C LYS A 545 14.26 20.37 -18.22
N GLY A 546 14.18 21.68 -18.39
CA GLY A 546 13.35 22.29 -19.43
C GLY A 546 11.86 22.26 -19.08
N ASP A 547 11.02 22.48 -20.11
CA ASP A 547 9.58 22.60 -19.92
C ASP A 547 8.80 22.09 -21.14
N VAL A 548 7.54 21.69 -20.89
CA VAL A 548 6.54 21.40 -21.92
C VAL A 548 5.53 22.54 -21.89
N ARG A 549 5.34 23.20 -23.01
CA ARG A 549 4.49 24.40 -23.11
C ARG A 549 3.41 24.24 -24.17
N ILE A 550 2.30 24.94 -23.92
CA ILE A 550 1.26 25.18 -24.91
C ILE A 550 1.18 26.69 -25.12
N GLY A 551 1.52 27.17 -26.32
CA GLY A 551 1.80 28.59 -26.53
C GLY A 551 2.86 29.08 -25.57
N ASP A 552 2.55 30.12 -24.78
CA ASP A 552 3.44 30.68 -23.77
C ASP A 552 3.21 30.11 -22.35
N THR A 553 2.29 29.16 -22.20
CA THR A 553 1.92 28.61 -20.89
C THR A 553 2.58 27.25 -20.67
N SER A 554 3.27 27.09 -19.53
CA SER A 554 3.79 25.79 -19.10
C SER A 554 2.64 24.83 -18.79
N LEU A 555 2.76 23.57 -19.23
CA LEU A 555 1.79 22.52 -18.96
C LEU A 555 1.62 22.25 -17.44
N ARG A 556 2.66 22.51 -16.64
CA ARG A 556 2.63 22.40 -15.18
C ARG A 556 1.64 23.38 -14.53
N ASN A 557 1.43 24.55 -15.19
CA ASN A 557 0.54 25.60 -14.70
C ASN A 557 -0.91 25.42 -15.17
N LEU A 558 -1.16 24.44 -16.01
CA LEU A 558 -2.51 24.11 -16.50
C LEU A 558 -3.14 23.04 -15.61
N ASN A 559 -4.46 23.14 -15.42
CA ASN A 559 -5.20 22.09 -14.71
C ASN A 559 -5.16 20.78 -15.53
N PRO A 560 -4.65 19.65 -14.96
CA PRO A 560 -4.55 18.38 -15.67
C PRO A 560 -5.89 17.86 -16.19
N HIS A 561 -6.99 18.12 -15.48
CA HIS A 561 -8.32 17.72 -15.91
C HIS A 561 -8.74 18.48 -17.18
N VAL A 562 -8.47 19.79 -17.24
CA VAL A 562 -8.74 20.62 -18.42
C VAL A 562 -7.89 20.14 -19.60
N TRP A 563 -6.60 19.91 -19.38
CA TRP A 563 -5.71 19.39 -20.42
C TRP A 563 -6.20 18.04 -20.95
N ARG A 564 -6.46 17.09 -20.05
CA ARG A 564 -6.95 15.75 -20.42
C ARG A 564 -8.31 15.79 -21.08
N SER A 565 -9.20 16.72 -20.72
CA SER A 565 -10.52 16.84 -21.39
C SER A 565 -10.37 17.20 -22.88
N LYS A 566 -9.29 17.88 -23.25
CA LYS A 566 -8.99 18.34 -24.62
C LYS A 566 -8.04 17.41 -25.38
N THR A 567 -7.52 16.36 -24.73
CA THR A 567 -6.62 15.40 -25.34
C THR A 567 -7.28 14.05 -25.54
N GLY A 568 -7.06 13.41 -26.67
CA GLY A 568 -7.37 12.00 -26.94
C GLY A 568 -6.07 11.22 -27.13
N SER A 569 -5.96 10.05 -26.53
CA SER A 569 -4.77 9.23 -26.66
C SER A 569 -5.06 7.76 -26.91
N VAL A 570 -4.28 7.15 -27.76
CA VAL A 570 -4.20 5.70 -27.95
C VAL A 570 -2.77 5.29 -27.64
N MET A 571 -2.57 4.64 -26.48
CA MET A 571 -1.26 4.16 -26.05
C MET A 571 -1.06 2.72 -26.51
N GLN A 572 0.20 2.30 -26.66
CA GLN A 572 0.58 0.95 -27.06
C GLN A 572 -0.08 -0.13 -26.18
N ASP A 573 -0.05 0.06 -24.86
CA ASP A 573 -0.61 -0.85 -23.84
C ASP A 573 -1.99 -0.37 -23.33
N GLY A 574 -2.86 0.11 -24.21
CA GLY A 574 -4.17 0.60 -23.82
C GLY A 574 -5.01 -0.47 -23.10
N PHE A 575 -5.75 -0.09 -22.04
CA PHE A 575 -6.52 -1.01 -21.20
C PHE A 575 -7.99 -1.10 -21.63
N ILE A 576 -8.53 -2.32 -21.68
CA ILE A 576 -9.95 -2.62 -21.87
C ILE A 576 -10.54 -3.05 -20.53
N PHE A 577 -11.56 -2.34 -20.07
CA PHE A 577 -12.27 -2.67 -18.84
C PHE A 577 -13.21 -3.86 -19.06
N SER A 578 -13.43 -4.66 -18.00
CA SER A 578 -14.43 -5.74 -18.00
C SER A 578 -15.85 -5.13 -17.95
N ASP A 579 -16.29 -4.55 -19.07
CA ASP A 579 -17.54 -3.84 -19.21
C ASP A 579 -18.07 -3.95 -20.67
N THR A 580 -19.20 -3.33 -20.96
CA THR A 580 -19.76 -3.29 -22.31
C THR A 580 -18.84 -2.57 -23.30
N ILE A 581 -19.00 -2.84 -24.59
CA ILE A 581 -18.27 -2.11 -25.64
C ILE A 581 -18.60 -0.63 -25.58
N ALA A 582 -19.87 -0.27 -25.39
CA ALA A 582 -20.29 1.11 -25.27
C ALA A 582 -19.58 1.84 -24.11
N ASN A 583 -19.53 1.25 -22.93
CA ASN A 583 -18.84 1.80 -21.76
C ASN A 583 -17.31 1.84 -21.93
N ASN A 584 -16.74 0.91 -22.68
CA ASN A 584 -15.32 0.94 -23.03
C ASN A 584 -14.97 2.09 -23.99
N ILE A 585 -15.89 2.48 -24.86
CA ILE A 585 -15.70 3.62 -25.79
C ILE A 585 -15.96 4.95 -25.06
N ALA A 586 -16.95 4.99 -24.17
CA ALA A 586 -17.36 6.18 -23.40
C ALA A 586 -17.22 6.00 -21.88
N PRO A 587 -15.99 5.74 -21.33
CA PRO A 587 -15.83 5.36 -19.93
C PRO A 587 -16.10 6.49 -18.92
N GLY A 588 -16.28 7.73 -19.37
CA GLY A 588 -16.51 8.90 -18.51
C GLY A 588 -17.96 9.39 -18.47
N GLU A 589 -18.90 8.73 -19.15
CA GLU A 589 -20.29 9.15 -19.25
C GLU A 589 -21.22 8.10 -18.64
N GLU A 590 -22.18 8.52 -17.79
CA GLU A 590 -23.23 7.62 -17.27
C GLU A 590 -24.23 7.23 -18.36
N VAL A 591 -24.50 8.15 -19.28
CA VAL A 591 -25.39 7.92 -20.42
C VAL A 591 -24.61 8.18 -21.70
N VAL A 592 -24.38 7.13 -22.46
CA VAL A 592 -23.60 7.19 -23.71
C VAL A 592 -24.41 7.90 -24.82
N ASP A 593 -23.80 8.93 -25.42
CA ASP A 593 -24.37 9.61 -26.60
C ASP A 593 -24.26 8.69 -27.81
N LYS A 594 -25.46 8.35 -28.35
CA LYS A 594 -25.59 7.38 -29.44
C LYS A 594 -25.00 7.87 -30.76
N GLU A 595 -25.17 9.17 -31.08
CA GLU A 595 -24.64 9.72 -32.33
C GLU A 595 -23.12 9.78 -32.33
N ARG A 596 -22.53 10.25 -31.22
CA ARG A 596 -21.09 10.26 -31.01
C ARG A 596 -20.50 8.85 -31.01
N LEU A 597 -21.20 7.88 -30.41
CA LEU A 597 -20.79 6.48 -30.40
C LEU A 597 -20.76 5.91 -31.82
N LEU A 598 -21.81 6.10 -32.60
CA LEU A 598 -21.88 5.63 -33.98
C LEU A 598 -20.81 6.27 -34.86
N HIS A 599 -20.56 7.57 -34.68
CA HIS A 599 -19.47 8.25 -35.39
C HIS A 599 -18.11 7.67 -35.01
N ALA A 600 -17.85 7.47 -33.72
CA ALA A 600 -16.57 6.94 -33.23
C ALA A 600 -16.27 5.51 -33.74
N VAL A 601 -17.28 4.63 -33.73
CA VAL A 601 -17.13 3.26 -34.23
C VAL A 601 -16.95 3.21 -35.75
N THR A 602 -17.56 4.14 -36.48
CA THR A 602 -17.39 4.27 -37.93
C THR A 602 -15.97 4.71 -38.26
N VAL A 603 -15.45 5.75 -37.60
CA VAL A 603 -14.07 6.22 -37.80
C VAL A 603 -13.03 5.13 -37.43
N ALA A 604 -13.30 4.35 -36.38
CA ALA A 604 -12.43 3.25 -35.96
C ALA A 604 -12.61 1.96 -36.79
N ASN A 605 -13.47 1.95 -37.80
CA ASN A 605 -13.81 0.81 -38.65
C ASN A 605 -14.10 -0.48 -37.86
N ILE A 606 -14.91 -0.37 -36.77
CA ILE A 606 -15.24 -1.53 -35.91
C ILE A 606 -16.73 -1.84 -35.88
N ARG A 607 -17.55 -1.11 -36.63
CA ARG A 607 -18.99 -1.23 -36.63
C ARG A 607 -19.47 -2.64 -37.01
N ASP A 608 -18.98 -3.20 -38.09
CA ASP A 608 -19.41 -4.51 -38.60
C ASP A 608 -19.11 -5.62 -37.58
N PHE A 609 -17.98 -5.52 -36.86
CA PHE A 609 -17.68 -6.43 -35.76
C PHE A 609 -18.72 -6.31 -34.64
N ILE A 610 -19.06 -5.09 -34.21
CA ILE A 610 -20.02 -4.87 -33.14
C ILE A 610 -21.40 -5.36 -33.55
N ASP A 611 -21.85 -5.05 -34.78
CA ASP A 611 -23.13 -5.44 -35.32
C ASP A 611 -23.25 -6.97 -35.50
N SER A 612 -22.12 -7.68 -35.65
CA SER A 612 -22.09 -9.15 -35.71
C SER A 612 -22.29 -9.82 -34.36
N LEU A 613 -22.16 -9.09 -33.25
CA LEU A 613 -22.29 -9.64 -31.91
C LEU A 613 -23.77 -9.71 -31.48
N PRO A 614 -24.20 -10.79 -30.78
CA PRO A 614 -25.59 -10.97 -30.38
C PRO A 614 -26.18 -9.83 -29.53
N LEU A 615 -25.37 -9.19 -28.70
CA LEU A 615 -25.75 -8.07 -27.83
C LEU A 615 -25.25 -6.73 -28.36
N GLY A 616 -24.61 -6.69 -29.55
CA GLY A 616 -24.07 -5.47 -30.15
C GLY A 616 -23.21 -4.67 -29.17
N TYR A 617 -23.52 -3.39 -28.99
CA TYR A 617 -22.82 -2.46 -28.10
C TYR A 617 -22.88 -2.84 -26.61
N ASN A 618 -23.88 -3.64 -26.20
CA ASN A 618 -24.03 -4.11 -24.82
C ASN A 618 -23.22 -5.40 -24.54
N THR A 619 -22.46 -5.89 -25.50
CA THR A 619 -21.60 -7.05 -25.30
C THR A 619 -20.50 -6.70 -24.30
N LYS A 620 -20.39 -7.47 -23.22
CA LYS A 620 -19.29 -7.37 -22.26
C LYS A 620 -18.01 -7.93 -22.86
N ILE A 621 -16.93 -7.16 -22.75
CA ILE A 621 -15.58 -7.51 -23.20
C ILE A 621 -14.58 -7.36 -22.05
N GLY A 622 -13.34 -7.77 -22.24
CA GLY A 622 -12.31 -7.70 -21.21
C GLY A 622 -12.06 -9.04 -20.52
N MET A 623 -11.41 -9.04 -19.36
CA MET A 623 -10.98 -10.27 -18.68
C MET A 623 -12.16 -11.17 -18.23
N GLU A 624 -13.32 -10.59 -17.93
CA GLU A 624 -14.52 -11.31 -17.48
C GLU A 624 -15.60 -11.42 -18.57
N GLY A 625 -15.31 -10.98 -19.78
CA GLY A 625 -16.25 -10.97 -20.91
C GLY A 625 -15.70 -11.71 -22.12
N ASN A 626 -16.31 -11.45 -23.30
CA ASN A 626 -15.83 -11.98 -24.56
C ASN A 626 -14.43 -11.44 -24.87
N GLY A 627 -13.50 -12.34 -25.21
CA GLY A 627 -12.18 -11.96 -25.65
C GLY A 627 -12.27 -11.16 -26.97
N VAL A 628 -11.45 -10.13 -27.10
CA VAL A 628 -11.29 -9.35 -28.33
C VAL A 628 -9.88 -9.57 -28.88
N SER A 629 -9.75 -9.66 -30.21
CA SER A 629 -8.43 -9.73 -30.83
C SER A 629 -7.63 -8.44 -30.58
N GLN A 630 -6.31 -8.50 -30.74
CA GLN A 630 -5.46 -7.32 -30.53
C GLN A 630 -5.84 -6.18 -31.50
N GLY A 631 -6.19 -6.47 -32.74
CA GLY A 631 -6.68 -5.48 -33.69
C GLY A 631 -8.04 -4.88 -33.30
N GLN A 632 -8.99 -5.71 -32.81
CA GLN A 632 -10.27 -5.22 -32.29
C GLN A 632 -10.06 -4.33 -31.03
N ARG A 633 -9.15 -4.74 -30.16
CA ARG A 633 -8.75 -3.94 -28.97
C ARG A 633 -8.24 -2.56 -29.38
N GLN A 634 -7.33 -2.48 -30.34
CA GLN A 634 -6.81 -1.21 -30.84
C GLN A 634 -7.92 -0.35 -31.46
N ARG A 635 -8.82 -0.93 -32.25
CA ARG A 635 -9.95 -0.20 -32.85
C ARG A 635 -10.92 0.35 -31.76
N ILE A 636 -11.18 -0.38 -30.69
CA ILE A 636 -11.97 0.12 -29.56
C ILE A 636 -11.25 1.30 -28.87
N LEU A 637 -9.93 1.25 -28.72
CA LEU A 637 -9.15 2.36 -28.14
C LEU A 637 -9.14 3.60 -29.05
N ILE A 638 -9.07 3.38 -30.38
CA ILE A 638 -9.23 4.46 -31.36
C ILE A 638 -10.64 5.07 -31.24
N ALA A 639 -11.70 4.24 -31.20
CA ALA A 639 -13.06 4.70 -31.02
C ALA A 639 -13.24 5.52 -29.73
N ARG A 640 -12.59 5.11 -28.63
CA ARG A 640 -12.55 5.85 -27.35
C ARG A 640 -11.95 7.25 -27.53
N ALA A 641 -10.82 7.36 -28.24
CA ALA A 641 -10.18 8.65 -28.49
C ALA A 641 -11.04 9.54 -29.39
N VAL A 642 -11.68 8.98 -30.42
CA VAL A 642 -12.58 9.69 -31.35
C VAL A 642 -13.85 10.16 -30.63
N TYR A 643 -14.47 9.30 -29.81
CA TYR A 643 -15.70 9.62 -29.05
C TYR A 643 -15.52 10.86 -28.19
N LYS A 644 -14.35 11.05 -27.60
CA LYS A 644 -14.00 12.19 -26.77
C LYS A 644 -13.98 13.52 -27.53
N ASN A 645 -13.83 13.49 -28.86
CA ASN A 645 -13.75 14.65 -29.74
C ASN A 645 -12.71 15.70 -29.31
N PRO A 646 -11.41 15.32 -29.18
CA PRO A 646 -10.36 16.13 -28.61
C PRO A 646 -9.81 17.16 -29.60
N ASP A 647 -9.20 18.25 -29.06
CA ASP A 647 -8.43 19.24 -29.85
C ASP A 647 -7.02 18.70 -30.17
N PHE A 648 -6.47 17.83 -29.32
CA PHE A 648 -5.14 17.22 -29.46
C PHE A 648 -5.27 15.69 -29.45
N ILE A 649 -4.57 15.03 -30.36
CA ILE A 649 -4.58 13.59 -30.51
C ILE A 649 -3.16 13.05 -30.41
N PHE A 650 -2.95 12.05 -29.55
CA PHE A 650 -1.69 11.38 -29.35
C PHE A 650 -1.84 9.89 -29.64
N LEU A 651 -1.14 9.40 -30.67
CA LEU A 651 -1.21 8.02 -31.11
C LEU A 651 0.17 7.38 -30.95
N ASP A 652 0.28 6.40 -30.06
CA ASP A 652 1.49 5.64 -29.82
C ASP A 652 1.31 4.23 -30.36
N GLU A 653 1.87 3.97 -31.57
CA GLU A 653 1.78 2.70 -32.29
C GLU A 653 0.33 2.18 -32.45
N ALA A 654 -0.61 3.07 -32.66
CA ALA A 654 -2.04 2.78 -32.63
C ALA A 654 -2.53 1.83 -33.76
N THR A 655 -1.73 1.56 -34.79
CA THR A 655 -2.11 0.72 -35.95
C THR A 655 -1.27 -0.55 -36.10
N ASN A 656 -0.32 -0.82 -35.18
CA ASN A 656 0.64 -1.92 -35.35
C ASN A 656 0.01 -3.31 -35.40
N ALA A 657 -1.10 -3.54 -34.72
CA ALA A 657 -1.80 -4.83 -34.68
C ALA A 657 -2.90 -4.97 -35.75
N LEU A 658 -2.99 -4.03 -36.68
CA LEU A 658 -3.97 -4.07 -37.76
C LEU A 658 -3.39 -4.74 -38.99
N ASP A 659 -4.22 -5.50 -39.68
CA ASP A 659 -3.92 -6.01 -41.04
C ASP A 659 -3.93 -4.85 -42.06
N ALA A 660 -3.25 -5.01 -43.17
CA ALA A 660 -2.99 -3.96 -44.14
C ALA A 660 -4.28 -3.31 -44.72
N ASN A 661 -5.35 -4.10 -44.90
CA ASN A 661 -6.62 -3.59 -45.44
C ASN A 661 -7.34 -2.73 -44.41
N ASN A 662 -7.50 -3.24 -43.20
CA ASN A 662 -8.10 -2.48 -42.08
C ASN A 662 -7.29 -1.23 -41.72
N GLU A 663 -5.96 -1.31 -41.74
CA GLU A 663 -5.09 -0.17 -41.53
C GLU A 663 -5.36 0.96 -42.53
N ARG A 664 -5.44 0.63 -43.82
CA ARG A 664 -5.69 1.62 -44.88
C ARG A 664 -7.04 2.33 -44.68
N GLU A 665 -8.11 1.56 -44.47
CA GLU A 665 -9.45 2.12 -44.26
C GLU A 665 -9.52 3.01 -43.01
N ILE A 666 -8.92 2.58 -41.89
CA ILE A 666 -8.86 3.35 -40.65
C ILE A 666 -8.04 4.62 -40.86
N MET A 667 -6.91 4.55 -41.57
CA MET A 667 -6.09 5.74 -41.83
C MET A 667 -6.81 6.76 -42.69
N GLU A 668 -7.56 6.33 -43.71
CA GLU A 668 -8.39 7.23 -44.52
C GLU A 668 -9.44 7.97 -43.67
N GLN A 669 -10.14 7.26 -42.77
CA GLN A 669 -11.11 7.84 -41.86
C GLN A 669 -10.44 8.76 -40.80
N LEU A 670 -9.31 8.35 -40.25
CA LEU A 670 -8.54 9.13 -39.30
C LEU A 670 -7.98 10.42 -39.91
N HIS A 671 -7.51 10.39 -41.16
CA HIS A 671 -7.07 11.60 -41.87
C HIS A 671 -8.21 12.65 -41.99
N ALA A 672 -9.44 12.19 -42.24
CA ALA A 672 -10.60 13.08 -42.20
C ALA A 672 -10.85 13.65 -40.79
N PHE A 673 -10.69 12.84 -39.78
CA PHE A 673 -10.86 13.21 -38.37
C PHE A 673 -9.74 14.15 -37.87
N TYR A 674 -8.53 14.09 -38.42
CA TYR A 674 -7.40 14.94 -38.03
C TYR A 674 -7.56 16.40 -38.46
N LYS A 675 -8.41 16.69 -39.46
CA LYS A 675 -8.61 18.06 -39.94
C LYS A 675 -9.05 18.99 -38.82
N GLY A 676 -8.29 20.10 -38.64
CA GLY A 676 -8.53 21.07 -37.60
C GLY A 676 -8.11 20.64 -36.20
N ARG A 677 -7.28 19.61 -36.06
CA ARG A 677 -6.73 19.10 -34.79
C ARG A 677 -5.22 19.01 -34.84
N THR A 678 -4.61 19.14 -33.68
CA THR A 678 -3.15 18.91 -33.52
C THR A 678 -2.91 17.43 -33.23
N VAL A 679 -2.16 16.76 -34.10
CA VAL A 679 -1.95 15.31 -34.01
C VAL A 679 -0.48 14.98 -33.88
N VAL A 680 -0.16 14.12 -32.91
CA VAL A 680 1.17 13.55 -32.74
C VAL A 680 1.05 12.03 -32.91
N VAL A 681 1.77 11.50 -33.88
CA VAL A 681 1.77 10.06 -34.20
C VAL A 681 3.17 9.50 -33.99
N VAL A 682 3.29 8.54 -33.10
CA VAL A 682 4.47 7.68 -33.03
C VAL A 682 4.24 6.50 -33.95
N ALA A 683 5.01 6.41 -35.00
CA ALA A 683 4.79 5.39 -36.01
C ALA A 683 6.06 4.60 -36.36
N HIS A 684 5.84 3.33 -36.62
CA HIS A 684 6.84 2.40 -37.14
C HIS A 684 6.60 2.04 -38.63
N ARG A 685 5.46 2.48 -39.20
CA ARG A 685 5.10 2.17 -40.61
C ARG A 685 5.17 3.41 -41.47
N LEU A 686 5.72 3.25 -42.66
CA LEU A 686 5.88 4.31 -43.66
C LEU A 686 4.53 4.91 -44.09
N SER A 687 3.47 4.08 -44.20
CA SER A 687 2.12 4.49 -44.56
C SER A 687 1.55 5.60 -43.62
N THR A 688 1.91 5.54 -42.37
CA THR A 688 1.44 6.49 -41.33
C THR A 688 2.27 7.78 -41.30
N VAL A 689 3.53 7.72 -41.74
CA VAL A 689 4.50 8.85 -41.61
C VAL A 689 4.54 9.72 -42.85
N ARG A 690 4.33 9.14 -44.04
CA ARG A 690 4.56 9.81 -45.33
C ARG A 690 3.74 11.09 -45.52
N ASP A 691 2.50 11.08 -45.01
CA ASP A 691 1.54 12.15 -45.20
C ASP A 691 1.52 13.15 -44.00
N ALA A 692 2.50 13.05 -43.07
CA ALA A 692 2.63 13.99 -41.96
C ALA A 692 3.19 15.34 -42.44
N ASP A 693 2.67 16.43 -41.86
CA ASP A 693 3.15 17.79 -42.14
C ASP A 693 4.58 18.02 -41.64
N LYS A 694 4.95 17.34 -40.53
CA LYS A 694 6.29 17.37 -39.95
C LYS A 694 6.69 15.99 -39.48
N ILE A 695 7.89 15.56 -39.76
CA ILE A 695 8.51 14.33 -39.27
C ILE A 695 9.69 14.71 -38.38
N VAL A 696 9.77 14.06 -37.23
CA VAL A 696 10.85 14.21 -36.24
C VAL A 696 11.52 12.86 -36.06
N VAL A 697 12.81 12.81 -36.28
CA VAL A 697 13.61 11.58 -36.14
C VAL A 697 14.34 11.60 -34.80
N LEU A 698 14.05 10.58 -34.00
CA LEU A 698 14.66 10.41 -32.68
C LEU A 698 15.70 9.29 -32.73
N ASP A 699 16.90 9.57 -32.25
CA ASP A 699 17.95 8.57 -32.05
C ASP A 699 18.59 8.77 -30.68
N LYS A 700 18.65 7.70 -29.87
CA LYS A 700 19.26 7.69 -28.53
C LYS A 700 18.88 8.89 -27.66
N GLY A 701 17.57 9.22 -27.63
CA GLY A 701 17.04 10.29 -26.80
C GLY A 701 17.26 11.71 -27.31
N ARG A 702 17.76 11.90 -28.55
CA ARG A 702 17.99 13.22 -29.17
C ARG A 702 17.28 13.31 -30.49
N ILE A 703 16.87 14.54 -30.89
CA ILE A 703 16.36 14.81 -32.23
C ILE A 703 17.54 14.95 -33.17
N VAL A 704 17.58 14.12 -34.22
CA VAL A 704 18.66 14.11 -35.19
C VAL A 704 18.28 14.74 -36.54
N GLU A 705 17.00 14.63 -36.91
CA GLU A 705 16.48 15.15 -38.19
C GLU A 705 15.05 15.66 -38.00
N GLU A 706 14.69 16.73 -38.65
CA GLU A 706 13.33 17.27 -38.75
C GLU A 706 13.05 17.75 -40.20
N GLY A 707 11.84 17.50 -40.68
CA GLY A 707 11.41 17.95 -42.01
C GLY A 707 10.20 17.20 -42.52
N THR A 708 9.88 17.33 -43.80
CA THR A 708 8.87 16.57 -44.53
C THR A 708 9.45 15.24 -45.05
N HIS A 709 8.59 14.34 -45.46
CA HIS A 709 9.01 13.07 -46.09
C HIS A 709 9.96 13.28 -47.29
N GLN A 710 9.65 14.28 -48.14
CA GLN A 710 10.46 14.58 -49.35
C GLN A 710 11.85 15.15 -48.96
N GLU A 711 11.91 16.08 -48.04
CA GLU A 711 13.15 16.68 -47.55
C GLU A 711 14.07 15.62 -46.92
N LEU A 712 13.52 14.84 -45.97
CA LEU A 712 14.29 13.84 -45.23
C LEU A 712 14.77 12.68 -46.13
N THR A 713 13.96 12.30 -47.14
CA THR A 713 14.37 11.28 -48.13
C THR A 713 15.49 11.79 -49.01
N ALA A 714 15.47 13.08 -49.37
CA ALA A 714 16.53 13.72 -50.18
C ALA A 714 17.86 13.83 -49.41
N LEU A 715 17.82 14.07 -48.09
CA LEU A 715 18.99 14.14 -47.20
C LEU A 715 19.73 12.82 -47.05
N ARG A 716 19.09 11.68 -47.35
CA ARG A 716 19.65 10.31 -47.21
C ARG A 716 20.26 10.00 -45.84
N GLY A 717 19.74 10.64 -44.81
CA GLY A 717 20.19 10.50 -43.42
C GLY A 717 19.62 9.29 -42.68
N THR A 718 19.36 9.44 -41.39
CA THR A 718 18.81 8.40 -40.50
C THR A 718 17.39 8.02 -40.90
N TYR A 719 16.56 8.99 -41.29
CA TYR A 719 15.20 8.76 -41.79
C TYR A 719 15.22 7.85 -43.05
N TYR A 720 16.08 8.19 -44.01
CA TYR A 720 16.17 7.40 -45.23
C TYR A 720 16.56 5.93 -44.95
N LYS A 721 17.48 5.71 -43.98
CA LYS A 721 17.87 4.34 -43.59
C LYS A 721 16.68 3.58 -42.97
N LEU A 722 15.89 4.25 -42.12
CA LEU A 722 14.70 3.64 -41.52
C LEU A 722 13.66 3.26 -42.58
N VAL A 723 13.39 4.15 -43.55
CA VAL A 723 12.45 3.93 -44.63
C VAL A 723 12.94 2.82 -45.56
N LYS A 724 14.23 2.82 -45.93
CA LYS A 724 14.82 1.80 -46.79
C LYS A 724 14.72 0.41 -46.16
N ASN A 725 15.06 0.26 -44.90
CA ASN A 725 14.93 -1.00 -44.17
C ASN A 725 13.48 -1.51 -44.14
N GLN A 726 12.49 -0.63 -44.03
CA GLN A 726 11.08 -1.00 -44.06
C GLN A 726 10.62 -1.45 -45.46
N LEU A 727 11.10 -0.79 -46.52
CA LEU A 727 10.80 -1.18 -47.89
C LEU A 727 11.47 -2.51 -48.29
N GLU A 728 12.64 -2.82 -47.71
CA GLU A 728 13.34 -4.08 -47.94
C GLU A 728 12.77 -5.27 -47.14
N LEU A 729 12.14 -4.99 -45.96
CA LEU A 729 11.50 -5.98 -45.08
C LEU A 729 10.01 -6.14 -45.33
N GLY A 730 9.38 -5.20 -46.03
CA GLY A 730 7.94 -5.05 -46.19
C GLY A 730 7.37 -5.53 -47.53
N ASN A 731 8.13 -6.35 -48.31
CA ASN A 731 7.63 -7.05 -49.49
C ASN A 731 7.20 -8.46 -49.15
#